data_304c71afb9df6cc38d7fd3aef548aed5
#
_entry.id   304c71afb9df6cc38d7fd3aef548aed5
#
_cell.length_a   1.000
_cell.length_b   1.000
_cell.length_c   1.000
_cell.angle_alpha   90.00
_cell.angle_beta   90.00
_cell.angle_gamma   90.00
#
_symmetry.space_group_name_H-M   'P 1'
#
loop_
_entity.id
_entity.type
_entity.pdbx_description
1 polymer ?
#
loop_
_entity_poly.entity_id
_entity_poly.type
_entity_poly.pdbx_seq_one_letter_code
_entity_poly.pdbx_strand_id
1 'polypeptide(L)'
;MTDSNVYDNRELSWLKFNQRVLEEAQDVNVPLFERMRFISIFTSNLDEFFMVRVGSLYDQDLVDPSKCENKTGMTAARQLKEIARRVKDLLYIKDCAFSEVSAKLSEYAELKKPADLKGDDKLFLRLYFEREILPLLSPSIIDKNHPFPFLKNRAIYIGTLLKSKNEEKKKQLVGILSAECDRDFPRVIFLPGQNLRYVLAEDVILHYIDTLFPNFFVENRCIMRVTRNADIDVNEALYDHDMDFRNVMEELCRKRKKLMPVRAEFSYDASPELVKRMLDYLELSDSFSFMQSCPLDFGFMSALEDKLENRSELFYNQVSPQNSIMVNPYESMFAQLSQHDILLSYPYNKFKNFLRLLDEAADDPYVSSIKITLYRVARNSEIVSALIRAAENGKQVMALVELRARFDEENNIGWSKKMEEAGVKIIYGLDALKVHSKLLLITRKQGSSIRYYTQIGTGNYNEKTSRLYTDLTLMTSDKDIGADASTVFNALSLGMTVESSTTLLVAPKCLKSRIVEMIDNEITYGTNGYIGLKMNSLTDKDIIDKLIEASCQGVKIELIIRGICCLIAGVPGYTENISVISIVGRFLEHSRIYIFGKGERRKVYISSADFMTRNTERRVEVAVPLKDKIIADKAVDIFNTMLKDNVKARVQGSDGIYRHKRAMPGEERTEVHKLFYERAYQEAEQAQKLYKEPRKSLFARIRARLQSK
;
A
#
# COMPACT_ATOMS: atom_id res chain seq x y z
N MET A 1 5.70 -26.33 25.07
CA MET A 1 5.52 -26.65 23.64
C MET A 1 4.21 -25.98 23.23
N THR A 2 4.28 -24.86 22.53
CA THR A 2 3.08 -24.20 22.00
C THR A 2 2.51 -25.07 20.88
N ASP A 3 1.26 -25.46 21.02
CA ASP A 3 0.56 -26.26 20.02
C ASP A 3 0.52 -25.50 18.69
N SER A 4 0.80 -26.16 17.57
CA SER A 4 0.86 -25.53 16.24
C SER A 4 -0.46 -24.83 15.81
N ASN A 5 -1.53 -25.06 16.55
CA ASN A 5 -2.87 -24.55 16.26
C ASN A 5 -3.11 -23.06 16.60
N VAL A 6 -2.19 -22.39 17.30
CA VAL A 6 -2.34 -20.96 17.66
C VAL A 6 -1.65 -20.02 16.67
N TYR A 7 -0.95 -20.58 15.69
CA TYR A 7 -0.26 -19.78 14.66
C TYR A 7 -0.83 -20.00 13.26
N ASP A 8 -0.83 -18.95 12.48
CA ASP A 8 -1.09 -19.01 11.03
C ASP A 8 0.20 -18.74 10.25
N ASN A 9 0.34 -19.40 9.10
CA ASN A 9 1.45 -19.15 8.19
C ASN A 9 1.34 -17.75 7.61
N ARG A 10 2.44 -17.03 7.53
CA ARG A 10 2.48 -15.65 7.09
C ARG A 10 1.92 -15.43 5.67
N GLU A 11 2.32 -16.29 4.73
CA GLU A 11 1.94 -16.14 3.32
C GLU A 11 0.47 -16.56 3.11
N LEU A 12 0.02 -17.57 3.83
CA LEU A 12 -1.37 -18.01 3.79
C LEU A 12 -2.29 -16.99 4.47
N SER A 13 -1.84 -16.35 5.56
CA SER A 13 -2.54 -15.23 6.19
C SER A 13 -2.64 -14.02 5.25
N TRP A 14 -1.59 -13.77 4.43
CA TRP A 14 -1.64 -12.73 3.41
C TRP A 14 -2.70 -13.03 2.33
N LEU A 15 -2.82 -14.27 1.89
CA LEU A 15 -3.88 -14.66 0.93
C LEU A 15 -5.27 -14.46 1.52
N LYS A 16 -5.49 -14.79 2.81
CA LYS A 16 -6.74 -14.48 3.52
C LYS A 16 -7.02 -12.97 3.54
N PHE A 17 -5.99 -12.14 3.67
CA PHE A 17 -6.16 -10.68 3.56
C PHE A 17 -6.60 -10.28 2.16
N ASN A 18 -5.92 -10.76 1.11
CA ASN A 18 -6.27 -10.40 -0.27
C ASN A 18 -7.67 -10.94 -0.66
N GLN A 19 -8.10 -12.06 -0.06
CA GLN A 19 -9.47 -12.53 -0.17
C GLN A 19 -10.47 -11.50 0.39
N ARG A 20 -10.20 -10.91 1.56
CA ARG A 20 -11.07 -9.86 2.14
C ARG A 20 -11.16 -8.61 1.25
N VAL A 21 -10.09 -8.30 0.51
CA VAL A 21 -10.12 -7.23 -0.52
C VAL A 21 -11.07 -7.62 -1.66
N LEU A 22 -11.03 -8.87 -2.12
CA LEU A 22 -11.91 -9.36 -3.18
C LEU A 22 -13.38 -9.44 -2.74
N GLU A 23 -13.65 -9.71 -1.47
CA GLU A 23 -15.00 -9.72 -0.91
C GLU A 23 -15.70 -8.36 -1.01
N GLU A 24 -14.95 -7.23 -1.02
CA GLU A 24 -15.52 -5.91 -1.28
C GLU A 24 -16.06 -5.79 -2.73
N ALA A 25 -15.48 -6.52 -3.68
CA ALA A 25 -16.03 -6.60 -5.04
C ALA A 25 -17.35 -7.39 -5.11
N GLN A 26 -17.59 -8.27 -4.16
CA GLN A 26 -18.82 -9.07 -4.06
C GLN A 26 -19.92 -8.39 -3.24
N ASP A 27 -19.58 -7.36 -2.43
CA ASP A 27 -20.54 -6.62 -1.61
C ASP A 27 -21.41 -5.71 -2.48
N VAL A 28 -22.72 -6.01 -2.56
CA VAL A 28 -23.69 -5.25 -3.36
C VAL A 28 -23.91 -3.80 -2.85
N ASN A 29 -23.52 -3.51 -1.60
CA ASN A 29 -23.63 -2.17 -1.04
C ASN A 29 -22.44 -1.27 -1.45
N VAL A 30 -21.38 -1.83 -2.05
CA VAL A 30 -20.27 -1.08 -2.64
C VAL A 30 -20.69 -0.57 -4.02
N PRO A 31 -20.50 0.71 -4.37
CA PRO A 31 -20.81 1.24 -5.69
C PRO A 31 -20.14 0.46 -6.81
N LEU A 32 -20.82 0.33 -7.94
CA LEU A 32 -20.47 -0.66 -8.96
C LEU A 32 -19.07 -0.49 -9.54
N PHE A 33 -18.62 0.73 -9.83
CA PHE A 33 -17.26 0.96 -10.33
C PHE A 33 -16.20 0.71 -9.25
N GLU A 34 -16.52 0.98 -8.00
CA GLU A 34 -15.62 0.67 -6.88
C GLU A 34 -15.46 -0.84 -6.68
N ARG A 35 -16.50 -1.64 -6.92
CA ARG A 35 -16.40 -3.11 -6.94
C ARG A 35 -15.38 -3.57 -7.99
N MET A 36 -15.39 -2.97 -9.19
CA MET A 36 -14.40 -3.23 -10.22
C MET A 36 -12.98 -2.79 -9.78
N ARG A 37 -12.86 -1.65 -9.07
CA ARG A 37 -11.57 -1.23 -8.47
C ARG A 37 -11.04 -2.23 -7.46
N PHE A 38 -11.88 -2.86 -6.64
CA PHE A 38 -11.43 -3.89 -5.71
C PHE A 38 -10.90 -5.14 -6.43
N ILE A 39 -11.44 -5.51 -7.59
CA ILE A 39 -10.88 -6.56 -8.45
C ILE A 39 -9.48 -6.15 -8.95
N SER A 40 -9.32 -4.91 -9.38
CA SER A 40 -8.03 -4.37 -9.80
C SER A 40 -7.00 -4.35 -8.65
N ILE A 41 -7.41 -3.91 -7.45
CA ILE A 41 -6.56 -3.89 -6.25
C ILE A 41 -6.16 -5.32 -5.87
N PHE A 42 -7.08 -6.28 -5.87
CA PHE A 42 -6.78 -7.69 -5.64
C PHE A 42 -5.72 -8.21 -6.60
N THR A 43 -5.85 -7.89 -7.90
CA THR A 43 -4.93 -8.34 -8.95
C THR A 43 -3.54 -7.71 -8.77
N SER A 44 -3.47 -6.40 -8.51
CA SER A 44 -2.22 -5.68 -8.26
C SER A 44 -1.51 -6.17 -6.99
N ASN A 45 -2.27 -6.42 -5.92
CA ASN A 45 -1.73 -7.01 -4.69
C ASN A 45 -1.15 -8.39 -4.94
N LEU A 46 -1.84 -9.22 -5.73
CA LEU A 46 -1.36 -10.56 -6.08
C LEU A 46 -0.08 -10.50 -6.92
N ASP A 47 0.03 -9.55 -7.84
CA ASP A 47 1.27 -9.30 -8.59
C ASP A 47 2.44 -9.01 -7.65
N GLU A 48 2.27 -8.08 -6.71
CA GLU A 48 3.32 -7.75 -5.73
C GLU A 48 3.67 -8.95 -4.85
N PHE A 49 2.68 -9.73 -4.43
CA PHE A 49 2.90 -10.95 -3.65
C PHE A 49 3.77 -11.97 -4.40
N PHE A 50 3.49 -12.20 -5.68
CA PHE A 50 4.31 -13.09 -6.50
C PHE A 50 5.70 -12.53 -6.74
N MET A 51 5.82 -11.25 -7.10
CA MET A 51 7.11 -10.62 -7.36
C MET A 51 8.04 -10.65 -6.15
N VAL A 52 7.50 -10.54 -4.93
CA VAL A 52 8.30 -10.34 -3.73
C VAL A 52 8.32 -11.60 -2.85
N ARG A 53 7.15 -12.15 -2.53
CA ARG A 53 7.06 -13.22 -1.52
C ARG A 53 7.24 -14.60 -2.10
N VAL A 54 6.55 -14.88 -3.21
CA VAL A 54 6.71 -16.15 -3.92
C VAL A 54 8.13 -16.24 -4.48
N GLY A 55 8.66 -15.14 -5.04
CA GLY A 55 10.05 -15.07 -5.48
C GLY A 55 11.04 -15.45 -4.37
N SER A 56 10.93 -14.81 -3.19
CA SER A 56 11.79 -15.16 -2.04
C SER A 56 11.64 -16.61 -1.57
N LEU A 57 10.45 -17.20 -1.65
CA LEU A 57 10.25 -18.61 -1.30
C LEU A 57 10.91 -19.56 -2.30
N TYR A 58 10.89 -19.22 -3.60
CA TYR A 58 11.63 -19.97 -4.62
C TYR A 58 13.14 -19.93 -4.37
N ASP A 59 13.68 -18.73 -4.09
CA ASP A 59 15.09 -18.57 -3.78
C ASP A 59 15.47 -19.35 -2.53
N GLN A 60 14.62 -19.33 -1.48
CA GLN A 60 14.84 -20.12 -0.26
C GLN A 60 14.81 -21.61 -0.53
N ASP A 61 13.89 -22.12 -1.35
CA ASP A 61 13.79 -23.54 -1.68
C ASP A 61 15.03 -24.05 -2.44
N LEU A 62 15.60 -23.20 -3.28
CA LEU A 62 16.85 -23.51 -4.02
C LEU A 62 18.08 -23.52 -3.12
N VAL A 63 18.15 -22.61 -2.13
CA VAL A 63 19.34 -22.46 -1.26
C VAL A 63 19.30 -23.42 -0.08
N ASP A 64 18.15 -23.57 0.57
CA ASP A 64 17.98 -24.44 1.75
C ASP A 64 16.54 -25.02 1.79
N PRO A 65 16.30 -26.14 1.07
CA PRO A 65 15.00 -26.80 1.02
C PRO A 65 14.49 -27.31 2.38
N SER A 66 15.42 -27.54 3.32
CA SER A 66 15.08 -28.07 4.65
C SER A 66 14.63 -27.01 5.65
N LYS A 67 14.88 -25.75 5.36
CA LYS A 67 14.56 -24.64 6.24
C LYS A 67 13.05 -24.48 6.43
N CYS A 68 12.63 -24.60 7.69
CA CYS A 68 11.25 -24.39 8.09
C CYS A 68 11.03 -22.97 8.62
N GLU A 69 9.86 -22.40 8.35
CA GLU A 69 9.46 -21.15 8.98
C GLU A 69 9.10 -21.39 10.46
N ASN A 70 9.26 -20.34 11.30
CA ASN A 70 9.33 -20.47 12.75
C ASN A 70 7.98 -20.52 13.49
N LYS A 71 6.83 -20.54 12.81
CA LYS A 71 5.50 -20.56 13.41
C LYS A 71 4.77 -21.88 13.16
N THR A 72 4.56 -22.22 11.88
CA THR A 72 3.85 -23.45 11.49
C THR A 72 4.78 -24.58 11.09
N GLY A 73 6.10 -24.35 11.02
CA GLY A 73 7.08 -25.34 10.63
C GLY A 73 7.01 -25.77 9.16
N MET A 74 6.38 -24.99 8.30
CA MET A 74 6.30 -25.31 6.87
C MET A 74 7.61 -24.99 6.15
N THR A 75 8.10 -25.94 5.31
CA THR A 75 9.19 -25.67 4.36
C THR A 75 8.74 -24.74 3.23
N ALA A 76 9.69 -24.15 2.50
CA ALA A 76 9.39 -23.29 1.34
C ALA A 76 8.55 -24.03 0.28
N ALA A 77 8.93 -25.25 -0.09
CA ALA A 77 8.20 -26.10 -1.03
C ALA A 77 6.74 -26.35 -0.61
N ARG A 78 6.51 -26.64 0.69
CA ARG A 78 5.15 -26.84 1.21
C ARG A 78 4.33 -25.55 1.16
N GLN A 79 4.93 -24.40 1.49
CA GLN A 79 4.27 -23.10 1.38
C GLN A 79 3.91 -22.80 -0.07
N LEU A 80 4.84 -22.98 -1.02
CA LEU A 80 4.61 -22.77 -2.45
C LEU A 80 3.44 -23.62 -2.98
N LYS A 81 3.38 -24.90 -2.61
CA LYS A 81 2.29 -25.79 -3.01
C LYS A 81 0.92 -25.31 -2.50
N GLU A 82 0.86 -24.92 -1.22
CA GLU A 82 -0.40 -24.43 -0.63
C GLU A 82 -0.80 -23.06 -1.18
N ILE A 83 0.16 -22.17 -1.45
CA ILE A 83 -0.07 -20.88 -2.14
C ILE A 83 -0.69 -21.12 -3.51
N ALA A 84 -0.10 -22.01 -4.34
CA ALA A 84 -0.60 -22.30 -5.68
C ALA A 84 -2.05 -22.80 -5.65
N ARG A 85 -2.38 -23.70 -4.71
CA ARG A 85 -3.74 -24.20 -4.51
C ARG A 85 -4.72 -23.08 -4.18
N ARG A 86 -4.41 -22.26 -3.15
CA ARG A 86 -5.31 -21.19 -2.70
C ARG A 86 -5.45 -20.07 -3.73
N VAL A 87 -4.40 -19.77 -4.49
CA VAL A 87 -4.46 -18.78 -5.56
C VAL A 87 -5.44 -19.22 -6.65
N LYS A 88 -5.47 -20.51 -7.01
CA LYS A 88 -6.47 -21.04 -7.97
C LYS A 88 -7.90 -20.79 -7.50
N ASP A 89 -8.18 -21.05 -6.23
CA ASP A 89 -9.49 -20.82 -5.63
C ASP A 89 -9.87 -19.33 -5.68
N LEU A 90 -8.94 -18.45 -5.33
CA LEU A 90 -9.15 -16.99 -5.33
C LEU A 90 -9.35 -16.43 -6.76
N LEU A 91 -8.62 -16.94 -7.75
CA LEU A 91 -8.78 -16.51 -9.14
C LEU A 91 -10.14 -16.93 -9.70
N TYR A 92 -10.66 -18.11 -9.33
CA TYR A 92 -12.01 -18.50 -9.68
C TYR A 92 -13.05 -17.53 -9.09
N ILE A 93 -12.90 -17.17 -7.80
CA ILE A 93 -13.78 -16.18 -7.15
C ILE A 93 -13.69 -14.82 -7.87
N LYS A 94 -12.48 -14.40 -8.27
CA LYS A 94 -12.25 -13.16 -9.03
C LYS A 94 -12.97 -13.18 -10.37
N ASP A 95 -12.89 -14.28 -11.12
CA ASP A 95 -13.54 -14.43 -12.42
C ASP A 95 -15.07 -14.34 -12.28
N CYS A 96 -15.65 -14.98 -11.27
CA CYS A 96 -17.08 -14.87 -10.96
C CYS A 96 -17.48 -13.43 -10.59
N ALA A 97 -16.71 -12.77 -9.73
CA ALA A 97 -16.96 -11.38 -9.34
C ALA A 97 -16.85 -10.42 -10.53
N PHE A 98 -15.85 -10.61 -11.39
CA PHE A 98 -15.71 -9.81 -12.62
C PHE A 98 -16.89 -9.99 -13.55
N SER A 99 -17.34 -11.24 -13.78
CA SER A 99 -18.47 -11.53 -14.65
C SER A 99 -19.74 -10.83 -14.15
N GLU A 100 -20.02 -10.90 -12.85
CA GLU A 100 -21.18 -10.23 -12.26
C GLU A 100 -21.12 -8.70 -12.37
N VAL A 101 -19.95 -8.12 -12.00
CA VAL A 101 -19.76 -6.67 -12.01
C VAL A 101 -19.77 -6.13 -13.44
N SER A 102 -19.09 -6.80 -14.38
CA SER A 102 -19.06 -6.42 -15.79
C SER A 102 -20.46 -6.48 -16.44
N ALA A 103 -21.24 -7.51 -16.12
CA ALA A 103 -22.63 -7.62 -16.61
C ALA A 103 -23.50 -6.44 -16.15
N LYS A 104 -23.38 -6.00 -14.89
CA LYS A 104 -24.11 -4.84 -14.38
C LYS A 104 -23.55 -3.52 -14.94
N LEU A 105 -22.22 -3.42 -15.10
CA LEU A 105 -21.58 -2.23 -15.65
C LEU A 105 -21.91 -2.02 -17.12
N SER A 106 -22.34 -3.05 -17.84
CA SER A 106 -22.70 -2.97 -19.26
C SER A 106 -23.85 -1.98 -19.57
N GLU A 107 -24.67 -1.63 -18.56
CA GLU A 107 -25.67 -0.58 -18.68
C GLU A 107 -25.04 0.82 -18.88
N TYR A 108 -23.79 1.02 -18.43
CA TYR A 108 -23.07 2.27 -18.47
C TYR A 108 -21.89 2.23 -19.47
N ALA A 109 -21.15 1.14 -19.48
CA ALA A 109 -20.01 0.90 -20.35
C ALA A 109 -19.87 -0.60 -20.65
N GLU A 110 -20.13 -0.97 -21.89
CA GLU A 110 -20.18 -2.38 -22.28
C GLU A 110 -18.88 -2.86 -22.90
N LEU A 111 -18.25 -3.85 -22.29
CA LEU A 111 -17.10 -4.58 -22.87
C LEU A 111 -17.60 -5.55 -23.93
N LYS A 112 -17.24 -5.32 -25.19
CA LYS A 112 -17.55 -6.17 -26.31
C LYS A 112 -16.39 -7.10 -26.69
N LYS A 113 -16.70 -8.32 -27.11
CA LYS A 113 -15.71 -9.18 -27.77
C LYS A 113 -15.68 -8.84 -29.25
N PRO A 114 -14.50 -8.73 -29.90
CA PRO A 114 -14.40 -8.44 -31.32
C PRO A 114 -15.18 -9.41 -32.21
N ALA A 115 -15.27 -10.68 -31.81
CA ALA A 115 -16.02 -11.71 -32.54
C ALA A 115 -17.53 -11.47 -32.60
N ASP A 116 -18.10 -10.76 -31.61
CA ASP A 116 -19.54 -10.51 -31.51
C ASP A 116 -19.99 -9.26 -32.29
N LEU A 117 -19.04 -8.46 -32.81
CA LEU A 117 -19.31 -7.22 -33.51
C LEU A 117 -19.89 -7.49 -34.92
N LYS A 118 -20.86 -6.65 -35.31
CA LYS A 118 -21.59 -6.75 -36.60
C LYS A 118 -21.63 -5.38 -37.27
N GLY A 119 -21.89 -5.38 -38.59
CA GLY A 119 -22.11 -4.15 -39.38
C GLY A 119 -20.97 -3.14 -39.26
N ASP A 120 -21.31 -1.89 -38.96
CA ASP A 120 -20.39 -0.76 -38.95
C ASP A 120 -19.34 -0.89 -37.83
N ASP A 121 -19.68 -1.47 -36.68
CA ASP A 121 -18.73 -1.70 -35.59
C ASP A 121 -17.61 -2.67 -36.02
N LYS A 122 -17.94 -3.74 -36.71
CA LYS A 122 -16.98 -4.70 -37.25
C LYS A 122 -16.07 -4.07 -38.32
N LEU A 123 -16.66 -3.26 -39.21
CA LEU A 123 -15.90 -2.52 -40.22
C LEU A 123 -14.97 -1.50 -39.57
N PHE A 124 -15.47 -0.71 -38.62
CA PHE A 124 -14.68 0.24 -37.85
C PHE A 124 -13.48 -0.44 -37.19
N LEU A 125 -13.71 -1.53 -36.45
CA LEU A 125 -12.67 -2.23 -35.72
C LEU A 125 -11.61 -2.81 -36.66
N ARG A 126 -12.03 -3.36 -37.80
CA ARG A 126 -11.11 -3.87 -38.81
C ARG A 126 -10.22 -2.77 -39.37
N LEU A 127 -10.79 -1.62 -39.79
CA LEU A 127 -10.05 -0.48 -40.31
C LEU A 127 -9.10 0.10 -39.27
N TYR A 128 -9.56 0.19 -38.00
CA TYR A 128 -8.73 0.63 -36.90
C TYR A 128 -7.54 -0.31 -36.69
N PHE A 129 -7.78 -1.63 -36.64
CA PHE A 129 -6.71 -2.61 -36.55
C PHE A 129 -5.69 -2.49 -37.69
N GLU A 130 -6.15 -2.44 -38.93
CA GLU A 130 -5.29 -2.38 -40.13
C GLU A 130 -4.45 -1.09 -40.18
N ARG A 131 -4.96 0.05 -39.70
CA ARG A 131 -4.30 1.36 -39.80
C ARG A 131 -3.47 1.73 -38.59
N GLU A 132 -4.01 1.47 -37.38
CA GLU A 132 -3.45 1.99 -36.14
C GLU A 132 -2.67 0.93 -35.33
N ILE A 133 -3.02 -0.33 -35.43
CA ILE A 133 -2.42 -1.40 -34.62
C ILE A 133 -1.45 -2.26 -35.43
N LEU A 134 -1.91 -2.82 -36.57
CA LEU A 134 -1.14 -3.78 -37.36
C LEU A 134 0.27 -3.30 -37.74
N PRO A 135 0.49 -2.03 -38.17
CA PRO A 135 1.81 -1.55 -38.57
C PRO A 135 2.84 -1.51 -37.41
N LEU A 136 2.37 -1.52 -36.15
CA LEU A 136 3.19 -1.43 -34.96
C LEU A 136 3.52 -2.80 -34.35
N LEU A 137 2.88 -3.85 -34.85
CA LEU A 137 3.06 -5.21 -34.35
C LEU A 137 4.26 -5.92 -34.96
N SER A 138 5.04 -6.59 -34.13
CA SER A 138 6.22 -7.36 -34.54
C SER A 138 6.12 -8.81 -34.04
N PRO A 139 5.46 -9.71 -34.80
CA PRO A 139 5.35 -11.11 -34.43
C PRO A 139 6.69 -11.83 -34.54
N SER A 140 6.94 -12.77 -33.63
CA SER A 140 8.10 -13.65 -33.64
C SER A 140 7.67 -15.12 -33.71
N ILE A 141 8.34 -15.92 -34.51
CA ILE A 141 8.16 -17.38 -34.57
C ILE A 141 9.38 -18.00 -33.90
N ILE A 142 9.16 -18.89 -32.96
CA ILE A 142 10.24 -19.52 -32.20
C ILE A 142 10.70 -20.78 -32.93
N ASP A 143 11.95 -20.76 -33.41
CA ASP A 143 12.59 -21.87 -34.06
C ASP A 143 14.10 -21.90 -33.72
N LYS A 144 14.89 -22.70 -34.50
CA LYS A 144 16.34 -22.81 -34.28
C LYS A 144 17.10 -21.50 -34.42
N ASN A 145 16.60 -20.59 -35.26
CA ASN A 145 17.23 -19.32 -35.58
C ASN A 145 16.67 -18.16 -34.77
N HIS A 146 15.48 -18.33 -34.18
CA HIS A 146 14.75 -17.33 -33.43
C HIS A 146 14.48 -17.87 -32.03
N PRO A 147 15.35 -17.59 -31.05
CA PRO A 147 15.16 -18.04 -29.66
C PRO A 147 13.94 -17.37 -29.03
N PHE A 148 13.44 -17.98 -27.95
CA PHE A 148 12.32 -17.42 -27.19
C PHE A 148 12.67 -16.01 -26.67
N PRO A 149 11.86 -14.97 -26.94
CA PRO A 149 12.18 -13.61 -26.53
C PRO A 149 12.04 -13.44 -25.03
N PHE A 150 12.75 -12.46 -24.50
CA PHE A 150 12.57 -12.07 -23.12
C PHE A 150 11.21 -11.39 -22.93
N LEU A 151 10.32 -12.02 -22.14
CA LEU A 151 9.02 -11.44 -21.80
C LEU A 151 9.17 -10.47 -20.63
N LYS A 152 8.75 -9.22 -20.85
CA LYS A 152 8.76 -8.18 -19.82
C LYS A 152 7.79 -8.52 -18.68
N ASN A 153 8.17 -8.14 -17.47
CA ASN A 153 7.35 -8.36 -16.28
C ASN A 153 5.98 -7.65 -16.39
N ARG A 154 4.91 -8.39 -16.20
CA ARG A 154 3.50 -7.96 -16.24
C ARG A 154 3.00 -7.44 -17.59
N ALA A 155 3.79 -7.48 -18.63
CA ALA A 155 3.31 -7.12 -19.96
C ALA A 155 2.41 -8.21 -20.54
N ILE A 156 1.47 -7.80 -21.39
CA ILE A 156 0.53 -8.69 -22.09
C ILE A 156 1.16 -9.15 -23.40
N TYR A 157 1.04 -10.43 -23.66
CA TYR A 157 1.49 -11.08 -24.88
C TYR A 157 0.38 -11.92 -25.50
N ILE A 158 0.47 -12.14 -26.81
CA ILE A 158 -0.32 -13.14 -27.51
C ILE A 158 0.59 -14.32 -27.85
N GLY A 159 0.23 -15.50 -27.35
CA GLY A 159 0.86 -16.75 -27.70
C GLY A 159 0.06 -17.50 -28.74
N THR A 160 0.71 -18.13 -29.70
CA THR A 160 0.06 -18.90 -30.76
C THR A 160 0.74 -20.23 -31.00
N LEU A 161 -0.06 -21.25 -31.36
CA LEU A 161 0.42 -22.52 -31.91
C LEU A 161 0.20 -22.51 -33.41
N LEU A 162 1.30 -22.63 -34.16
CA LEU A 162 1.34 -22.41 -35.58
C LEU A 162 1.68 -23.73 -36.33
N LYS A 163 0.99 -24.00 -37.40
CA LYS A 163 1.29 -25.10 -38.31
C LYS A 163 1.59 -24.54 -39.70
N SER A 164 2.73 -24.91 -40.27
CA SER A 164 3.10 -24.46 -41.61
C SER A 164 2.08 -24.88 -42.66
N LYS A 165 1.75 -23.99 -43.61
CA LYS A 165 0.96 -24.29 -44.80
C LYS A 165 1.72 -25.10 -45.82
N ASN A 166 3.06 -25.17 -45.70
CA ASN A 166 3.90 -25.98 -46.56
C ASN A 166 3.92 -27.43 -46.04
N GLU A 167 3.45 -28.38 -46.83
CA GLU A 167 3.30 -29.81 -46.50
C GLU A 167 4.63 -30.49 -46.15
N GLU A 168 5.77 -30.02 -46.66
CA GLU A 168 7.09 -30.55 -46.32
C GLU A 168 7.56 -30.23 -44.88
N LYS A 169 6.99 -29.20 -44.25
CA LYS A 169 7.36 -28.75 -42.91
C LYS A 169 6.22 -28.95 -41.92
N LYS A 170 5.90 -30.20 -41.57
CA LYS A 170 4.79 -30.56 -40.65
C LYS A 170 5.02 -30.20 -39.19
N LYS A 171 6.10 -29.51 -38.83
CA LYS A 171 6.40 -29.19 -37.40
C LYS A 171 5.52 -28.04 -36.92
N GLN A 172 4.88 -28.24 -35.76
CA GLN A 172 4.21 -27.17 -35.04
C GLN A 172 5.27 -26.23 -34.43
N LEU A 173 5.05 -24.93 -34.56
CA LEU A 173 5.89 -23.85 -34.04
C LEU A 173 5.09 -23.01 -33.06
N VAL A 174 5.78 -22.25 -32.26
CA VAL A 174 5.18 -21.28 -31.35
C VAL A 174 5.43 -19.89 -31.92
N GLY A 175 4.36 -19.12 -32.05
CA GLY A 175 4.43 -17.68 -32.31
C GLY A 175 4.18 -16.89 -31.03
N ILE A 176 4.86 -15.77 -30.90
CA ILE A 176 4.67 -14.85 -29.78
C ILE A 176 4.69 -13.42 -30.28
N LEU A 177 3.84 -12.59 -29.65
CA LEU A 177 3.66 -11.20 -29.99
C LEU A 177 3.45 -10.38 -28.73
N SER A 178 4.14 -9.24 -28.59
CA SER A 178 3.85 -8.26 -27.54
C SER A 178 2.58 -7.48 -27.91
N ALA A 179 1.63 -7.43 -26.99
CA ALA A 179 0.47 -6.55 -27.04
C ALA A 179 0.66 -5.36 -26.09
N GLU A 180 1.86 -4.75 -26.12
CA GLU A 180 2.21 -3.61 -25.25
C GLU A 180 1.43 -2.37 -25.72
N CYS A 181 0.34 -2.09 -25.00
CA CYS A 181 -0.55 -0.97 -25.21
C CYS A 181 -0.06 0.27 -24.43
N ASP A 182 -0.74 1.41 -24.64
CA ASP A 182 -0.54 2.71 -23.97
C ASP A 182 0.65 3.53 -24.44
N ARG A 183 1.67 2.92 -25.04
CA ARG A 183 2.77 3.65 -25.61
C ARG A 183 2.55 3.99 -27.09
N ASP A 184 2.09 3.00 -27.85
CA ASP A 184 2.00 3.10 -29.29
C ASP A 184 0.54 3.21 -29.77
N PHE A 185 -0.40 2.59 -29.04
CA PHE A 185 -1.85 2.69 -29.24
C PHE A 185 -2.61 2.50 -27.92
N PRO A 186 -3.84 3.09 -27.79
CA PRO A 186 -4.61 2.97 -26.55
C PRO A 186 -5.07 1.52 -26.34
N ARG A 187 -5.02 1.07 -25.07
CA ARG A 187 -5.50 -0.26 -24.70
C ARG A 187 -7.01 -0.40 -24.82
N VAL A 188 -7.75 0.69 -24.54
CA VAL A 188 -9.21 0.74 -24.67
C VAL A 188 -9.59 1.41 -25.98
N ILE A 189 -10.26 0.66 -26.85
CA ILE A 189 -10.77 1.16 -28.12
C ILE A 189 -12.28 1.34 -27.98
N PHE A 190 -12.72 2.59 -27.94
CA PHE A 190 -14.15 2.92 -27.85
C PHE A 190 -14.80 2.77 -29.23
N LEU A 191 -15.92 2.07 -29.26
CA LEU A 191 -16.71 1.87 -30.48
C LEU A 191 -17.59 3.11 -30.75
N PRO A 192 -17.84 3.45 -32.02
CA PRO A 192 -18.74 4.55 -32.39
C PRO A 192 -20.15 4.32 -31.86
N GLY A 193 -20.91 5.42 -31.66
CA GLY A 193 -22.31 5.36 -31.28
C GLY A 193 -22.64 6.15 -30.02
N GLN A 194 -23.92 6.12 -29.59
CA GLN A 194 -24.38 6.88 -28.42
C GLN A 194 -24.06 6.18 -27.10
N ASN A 195 -24.08 4.85 -27.08
CA ASN A 195 -23.77 4.04 -25.90
C ASN A 195 -22.26 3.85 -25.81
N LEU A 196 -21.74 3.93 -24.59
CA LEU A 196 -20.31 3.69 -24.32
C LEU A 196 -20.04 2.18 -24.44
N ARG A 197 -19.45 1.79 -25.56
CA ARG A 197 -19.03 0.41 -25.85
C ARG A 197 -17.55 0.41 -26.16
N TYR A 198 -16.84 -0.60 -25.70
CA TYR A 198 -15.41 -0.69 -25.90
C TYR A 198 -14.93 -2.13 -26.09
N VAL A 199 -13.74 -2.26 -26.67
CA VAL A 199 -12.99 -3.51 -26.79
C VAL A 199 -11.59 -3.28 -26.25
N LEU A 200 -10.92 -4.35 -25.80
CA LEU A 200 -9.52 -4.28 -25.39
C LEU A 200 -8.61 -4.59 -26.59
N ALA A 201 -7.51 -3.87 -26.70
CA ALA A 201 -6.58 -4.00 -27.81
C ALA A 201 -5.99 -5.41 -27.93
N GLU A 202 -5.72 -6.07 -26.79
CA GLU A 202 -5.26 -7.46 -26.74
C GLU A 202 -6.29 -8.43 -27.35
N ASP A 203 -7.59 -8.22 -27.13
CA ASP A 203 -8.65 -9.03 -27.74
C ASP A 203 -8.77 -8.77 -29.25
N VAL A 204 -8.54 -7.52 -29.68
CA VAL A 204 -8.54 -7.15 -31.11
C VAL A 204 -7.36 -7.82 -31.81
N ILE A 205 -6.17 -7.76 -31.25
CA ILE A 205 -4.98 -8.42 -31.81
C ILE A 205 -5.20 -9.92 -31.87
N LEU A 206 -5.73 -10.52 -30.80
CA LEU A 206 -6.05 -11.95 -30.76
C LEU A 206 -7.06 -12.34 -31.85
N HIS A 207 -8.06 -11.49 -32.10
CA HIS A 207 -9.10 -11.73 -33.11
C HIS A 207 -8.53 -11.74 -34.53
N TYR A 208 -7.62 -10.82 -34.86
CA TYR A 208 -7.02 -10.68 -36.19
C TYR A 208 -5.65 -11.33 -36.31
N ILE A 209 -5.25 -12.20 -35.39
CA ILE A 209 -3.90 -12.78 -35.31
C ILE A 209 -3.50 -13.56 -36.59
N ASP A 210 -4.48 -14.16 -37.27
CA ASP A 210 -4.24 -14.91 -38.54
C ASP A 210 -3.60 -14.03 -39.62
N THR A 211 -3.86 -12.72 -39.64
CA THR A 211 -3.29 -11.78 -40.59
C THR A 211 -1.79 -11.57 -40.39
N LEU A 212 -1.27 -11.80 -39.19
CA LEU A 212 0.12 -11.67 -38.83
C LEU A 212 0.95 -12.90 -39.19
N PHE A 213 0.30 -14.05 -39.43
CA PHE A 213 0.95 -15.32 -39.77
C PHE A 213 0.44 -15.91 -41.11
N PRO A 214 0.56 -15.20 -42.25
CA PRO A 214 -0.07 -15.58 -43.52
C PRO A 214 0.38 -16.92 -44.06
N ASN A 215 1.59 -17.39 -43.70
CA ASN A 215 2.16 -18.67 -44.16
C ASN A 215 1.86 -19.84 -43.22
N PHE A 216 1.08 -19.61 -42.16
CA PHE A 216 0.76 -20.61 -41.15
C PHE A 216 -0.76 -20.71 -40.92
N PHE A 217 -1.19 -21.86 -40.46
CA PHE A 217 -2.48 -22.04 -39.82
C PHE A 217 -2.30 -21.79 -38.33
N VAL A 218 -3.10 -20.92 -37.71
CA VAL A 218 -3.13 -20.70 -36.27
C VAL A 218 -4.04 -21.74 -35.65
N GLU A 219 -3.47 -22.82 -35.09
CA GLU A 219 -4.21 -23.92 -34.49
C GLU A 219 -4.79 -23.56 -33.11
N ASN A 220 -4.04 -22.76 -32.37
CA ASN A 220 -4.51 -22.22 -31.07
C ASN A 220 -3.87 -20.86 -30.80
N ARG A 221 -4.52 -20.06 -29.99
CA ARG A 221 -4.08 -18.70 -29.59
C ARG A 221 -4.56 -18.37 -28.19
N CYS A 222 -3.79 -17.58 -27.46
CA CYS A 222 -4.17 -17.11 -26.13
C CYS A 222 -3.54 -15.77 -25.80
N ILE A 223 -4.18 -15.02 -24.91
CA ILE A 223 -3.56 -13.91 -24.19
C ILE A 223 -2.76 -14.49 -23.04
N MET A 224 -1.54 -14.02 -22.83
CA MET A 224 -0.72 -14.46 -21.71
C MET A 224 0.00 -13.30 -21.03
N ARG A 225 0.36 -13.51 -19.77
CA ARG A 225 1.05 -12.54 -18.93
C ARG A 225 2.03 -13.27 -18.02
N VAL A 226 3.22 -12.72 -17.82
CA VAL A 226 4.26 -13.31 -16.98
C VAL A 226 4.58 -12.37 -15.82
N THR A 227 4.60 -12.90 -14.61
CA THR A 227 5.12 -12.19 -13.44
C THR A 227 6.50 -12.72 -13.08
N ARG A 228 7.48 -11.81 -12.90
CA ARG A 228 8.86 -12.15 -12.56
C ARG A 228 9.19 -11.82 -11.12
N ASN A 229 10.14 -12.56 -10.55
CA ASN A 229 10.73 -12.20 -9.26
C ASN A 229 11.27 -10.77 -9.33
N ALA A 230 11.09 -9.98 -8.29
CA ALA A 230 11.61 -8.61 -8.17
C ALA A 230 12.35 -8.40 -6.84
N ASP A 231 12.57 -9.45 -6.07
CA ASP A 231 13.26 -9.40 -4.78
C ASP A 231 14.75 -9.66 -4.98
N ILE A 232 15.52 -8.58 -5.16
CA ILE A 232 16.99 -8.62 -5.11
C ILE A 232 17.43 -8.16 -3.75
N ASP A 233 18.29 -8.93 -3.07
CA ASP A 233 18.93 -8.46 -1.85
C ASP A 233 19.93 -7.35 -2.20
N VAL A 234 19.66 -6.16 -1.68
CA VAL A 234 20.50 -4.97 -1.88
C VAL A 234 21.91 -5.20 -1.29
N ASN A 235 22.02 -6.06 -0.28
CA ASN A 235 23.31 -6.33 0.37
C ASN A 235 24.29 -7.08 -0.54
N GLU A 236 23.81 -7.89 -1.50
CA GLU A 236 24.70 -8.53 -2.49
C GLU A 236 25.30 -7.55 -3.51
N ALA A 237 24.67 -6.39 -3.69
CA ALA A 237 25.12 -5.39 -4.67
C ALA A 237 26.00 -4.29 -4.07
N LEU A 238 26.11 -4.22 -2.74
CA LEU A 238 26.86 -3.19 -2.00
C LEU A 238 28.31 -3.59 -1.68
N TYR A 239 28.91 -4.50 -2.44
CA TYR A 239 30.31 -4.91 -2.20
C TYR A 239 31.36 -3.84 -2.55
N ASP A 240 30.95 -2.75 -3.19
CA ASP A 240 31.87 -1.65 -3.55
C ASP A 240 31.53 -0.40 -2.72
N HIS A 241 32.33 -0.16 -1.67
CA HIS A 241 32.12 0.93 -0.71
C HIS A 241 32.34 2.35 -1.28
N ASP A 242 32.89 2.45 -2.51
CA ASP A 242 33.23 3.74 -3.12
C ASP A 242 32.17 4.25 -4.13
N MET A 243 31.12 3.49 -4.41
CA MET A 243 30.08 3.91 -5.35
C MET A 243 28.98 4.76 -4.67
N ASP A 244 28.58 5.84 -5.34
CA ASP A 244 27.38 6.60 -4.95
C ASP A 244 26.15 5.66 -4.89
N PHE A 245 25.52 5.60 -3.74
CA PHE A 245 24.37 4.72 -3.46
C PHE A 245 23.22 4.87 -4.47
N ARG A 246 23.08 6.06 -5.09
CA ARG A 246 22.11 6.28 -6.17
C ARG A 246 22.41 5.44 -7.42
N ASN A 247 23.68 5.39 -7.82
CA ASN A 247 24.11 4.62 -9.00
C ASN A 247 23.90 3.13 -8.78
N VAL A 248 24.16 2.64 -7.55
CA VAL A 248 23.87 1.26 -7.14
C VAL A 248 22.38 0.96 -7.26
N MET A 249 21.51 1.86 -6.80
CA MET A 249 20.06 1.70 -6.88
C MET A 249 19.54 1.73 -8.33
N GLU A 250 20.08 2.57 -9.20
CA GLU A 250 19.74 2.60 -10.62
C GLU A 250 20.12 1.28 -11.33
N GLU A 251 21.27 0.71 -10.98
CA GLU A 251 21.71 -0.59 -11.50
C GLU A 251 20.83 -1.74 -11.02
N LEU A 252 20.46 -1.75 -9.73
CA LEU A 252 19.53 -2.72 -9.14
C LEU A 252 18.17 -2.68 -9.83
N CYS A 253 17.64 -1.50 -10.09
CA CYS A 253 16.38 -1.35 -10.84
C CYS A 253 16.48 -1.96 -12.24
N ARG A 254 17.63 -1.86 -12.89
CA ARG A 254 17.91 -2.52 -14.18
C ARG A 254 17.97 -4.04 -14.06
N LYS A 255 18.66 -4.57 -13.04
CA LYS A 255 18.79 -6.02 -12.81
C LYS A 255 17.44 -6.68 -12.47
N ARG A 256 16.60 -6.04 -11.66
CA ARG A 256 15.23 -6.53 -11.31
C ARG A 256 14.37 -6.83 -12.55
N LYS A 257 14.54 -6.06 -13.63
CA LYS A 257 13.75 -6.25 -14.85
C LYS A 257 14.05 -7.59 -15.57
N LYS A 258 15.11 -8.31 -15.19
CA LYS A 258 15.60 -9.54 -15.86
C LYS A 258 15.49 -10.81 -15.00
N LEU A 259 14.83 -10.75 -13.83
CA LEU A 259 14.76 -11.91 -12.95
C LEU A 259 13.82 -13.00 -13.46
N MET A 260 13.95 -14.21 -12.89
CA MET A 260 13.23 -15.40 -13.32
C MET A 260 11.69 -15.27 -13.22
N PRO A 261 10.93 -15.93 -14.10
CA PRO A 261 9.48 -16.02 -13.99
C PRO A 261 9.06 -16.76 -12.71
N VAL A 262 7.99 -16.30 -12.07
CA VAL A 262 7.40 -16.93 -10.88
C VAL A 262 5.92 -17.22 -11.04
N ARG A 263 5.29 -16.72 -12.12
CA ARG A 263 3.88 -16.98 -12.45
C ARG A 263 3.65 -16.74 -13.94
N ALA A 264 2.86 -17.59 -14.56
CA ALA A 264 2.28 -17.37 -15.88
C ALA A 264 0.75 -17.40 -15.80
N GLU A 265 0.10 -16.48 -16.48
CA GLU A 265 -1.35 -16.34 -16.56
C GLU A 265 -1.76 -16.44 -18.03
N PHE A 266 -2.83 -17.16 -18.30
CA PHE A 266 -3.33 -17.40 -19.65
C PHE A 266 -4.83 -17.14 -19.72
N SER A 267 -5.31 -16.64 -20.87
CA SER A 267 -6.75 -16.64 -21.15
C SER A 267 -7.29 -18.06 -21.25
N TYR A 268 -8.56 -18.24 -20.89
CA TYR A 268 -9.19 -19.56 -20.80
C TYR A 268 -9.18 -20.36 -22.12
N ASP A 269 -9.01 -19.69 -23.26
CA ASP A 269 -9.00 -20.31 -24.60
C ASP A 269 -7.66 -20.99 -24.94
N ALA A 270 -6.65 -20.89 -24.08
CA ALA A 270 -5.35 -21.51 -24.30
C ALA A 270 -5.43 -23.03 -24.25
N SER A 271 -4.92 -23.72 -25.31
CA SER A 271 -4.84 -25.18 -25.30
C SER A 271 -3.77 -25.68 -24.32
N PRO A 272 -3.96 -26.86 -23.71
CA PRO A 272 -2.95 -27.46 -22.83
C PRO A 272 -1.56 -27.60 -23.49
N GLU A 273 -1.52 -27.86 -24.81
CA GLU A 273 -0.28 -27.97 -25.56
C GLU A 273 0.45 -26.62 -25.66
N LEU A 274 -0.28 -25.54 -25.99
CA LEU A 274 0.30 -24.20 -26.06
C LEU A 274 0.82 -23.76 -24.67
N VAL A 275 0.02 -23.95 -23.62
CA VAL A 275 0.40 -23.65 -22.24
C VAL A 275 1.68 -24.40 -21.86
N LYS A 276 1.73 -25.71 -22.10
CA LYS A 276 2.91 -26.52 -21.77
C LYS A 276 4.17 -26.00 -22.48
N ARG A 277 4.11 -25.72 -23.78
CA ARG A 277 5.25 -25.18 -24.52
C ARG A 277 5.72 -23.84 -24.00
N MET A 278 4.76 -22.95 -23.62
CA MET A 278 5.12 -21.66 -23.02
C MET A 278 5.80 -21.84 -21.67
N LEU A 279 5.32 -22.76 -20.82
CA LEU A 279 5.92 -23.07 -19.52
C LEU A 279 7.32 -23.67 -19.65
N ASP A 280 7.53 -24.56 -20.65
CA ASP A 280 8.83 -25.12 -20.97
C ASP A 280 9.85 -24.04 -21.35
N TYR A 281 9.46 -23.04 -22.19
CA TYR A 281 10.32 -21.89 -22.53
C TYR A 281 10.58 -20.96 -21.36
N LEU A 282 9.62 -20.85 -20.41
CA LEU A 282 9.74 -19.99 -19.22
C LEU A 282 10.45 -20.70 -18.06
N GLU A 283 10.73 -22.01 -18.20
CA GLU A 283 11.27 -22.85 -17.13
C GLU A 283 10.42 -22.78 -15.84
N LEU A 284 9.09 -22.74 -16.02
CA LEU A 284 8.13 -22.55 -14.93
C LEU A 284 7.28 -23.82 -14.71
N SER A 285 7.09 -24.17 -13.44
CA SER A 285 6.23 -25.30 -13.05
C SER A 285 4.75 -25.08 -13.37
N ASP A 286 4.06 -26.12 -13.80
CA ASP A 286 2.60 -26.12 -14.06
C ASP A 286 1.78 -25.63 -12.85
N SER A 287 2.30 -25.79 -11.62
CA SER A 287 1.65 -25.33 -10.40
C SER A 287 1.41 -23.82 -10.36
N PHE A 288 2.25 -23.05 -11.08
CA PHE A 288 2.20 -21.59 -11.15
C PHE A 288 1.71 -21.07 -12.50
N SER A 289 0.98 -21.92 -13.20
CA SER A 289 0.20 -21.60 -14.39
C SER A 289 -1.28 -21.42 -14.02
N PHE A 290 -1.87 -20.29 -14.38
CA PHE A 290 -3.24 -19.93 -14.01
C PHE A 290 -4.05 -19.53 -15.24
N MET A 291 -5.19 -20.20 -15.43
CA MET A 291 -6.15 -19.88 -16.46
C MET A 291 -7.21 -18.91 -15.91
N GLN A 292 -7.57 -17.89 -16.69
CA GLN A 292 -8.55 -16.87 -16.26
C GLN A 292 -9.50 -16.54 -17.42
N SER A 293 -10.75 -16.28 -17.09
CA SER A 293 -11.79 -15.87 -18.04
C SER A 293 -11.99 -14.34 -18.10
N CYS A 294 -11.47 -13.60 -17.13
CA CYS A 294 -11.46 -12.15 -17.13
C CYS A 294 -10.13 -11.58 -17.70
N PRO A 295 -10.03 -10.27 -17.98
CA PRO A 295 -8.79 -9.64 -18.39
C PRO A 295 -7.65 -9.92 -17.39
N LEU A 296 -6.45 -10.21 -17.92
CA LEU A 296 -5.28 -10.55 -17.09
C LEU A 296 -4.67 -9.34 -16.36
N ASP A 297 -5.04 -8.13 -16.78
CA ASP A 297 -4.62 -6.88 -16.18
C ASP A 297 -5.77 -5.88 -16.20
N PHE A 298 -5.86 -5.01 -15.17
CA PHE A 298 -6.95 -4.07 -14.99
C PHE A 298 -6.55 -2.60 -15.21
N GLY A 299 -5.39 -2.33 -15.81
CA GLY A 299 -4.93 -0.97 -16.11
C GLY A 299 -5.86 -0.19 -17.03
N PHE A 300 -6.67 -0.88 -17.84
CA PHE A 300 -7.67 -0.27 -18.73
C PHE A 300 -8.76 0.52 -17.99
N MET A 301 -8.94 0.29 -16.70
CA MET A 301 -10.00 0.94 -15.90
C MET A 301 -9.85 2.46 -15.82
N SER A 302 -8.63 3.01 -15.88
CA SER A 302 -8.42 4.46 -15.84
C SER A 302 -9.12 5.18 -17.00
N ALA A 303 -9.06 4.59 -18.21
CA ALA A 303 -9.74 5.16 -19.38
C ALA A 303 -11.28 5.10 -19.28
N LEU A 304 -11.82 4.09 -18.57
CA LEU A 304 -13.26 4.00 -18.29
C LEU A 304 -13.67 4.99 -17.20
N GLU A 305 -12.86 5.16 -16.18
CA GLU A 305 -13.11 6.10 -15.09
C GLU A 305 -13.30 7.52 -15.63
N ASP A 306 -12.39 7.98 -16.50
CA ASP A 306 -12.46 9.29 -17.14
C ASP A 306 -13.77 9.49 -17.93
N LYS A 307 -14.33 8.44 -18.54
CA LYS A 307 -15.59 8.48 -19.27
C LYS A 307 -16.84 8.41 -18.38
N LEU A 308 -16.71 7.82 -17.22
CA LEU A 308 -17.81 7.57 -16.28
C LEU A 308 -17.83 8.50 -15.07
N GLU A 309 -16.87 9.45 -14.94
CA GLU A 309 -16.75 10.34 -13.78
C GLU A 309 -18.02 11.12 -13.43
N ASN A 310 -18.85 11.43 -14.44
CA ASN A 310 -20.12 12.11 -14.27
C ASN A 310 -21.28 11.21 -13.76
N ARG A 311 -21.03 9.92 -13.57
CA ARG A 311 -21.99 8.92 -13.07
C ARG A 311 -21.76 8.68 -11.58
N SER A 312 -22.19 9.63 -10.75
CA SER A 312 -21.92 9.61 -9.31
C SER A 312 -22.40 8.34 -8.60
N GLU A 313 -23.44 7.69 -9.11
CA GLU A 313 -23.99 6.43 -8.58
C GLU A 313 -23.03 5.23 -8.67
N LEU A 314 -22.03 5.32 -9.54
CA LEU A 314 -21.03 4.26 -9.74
C LEU A 314 -19.86 4.33 -8.74
N PHE A 315 -19.72 5.44 -8.05
CA PHE A 315 -18.58 5.76 -7.19
C PHE A 315 -19.02 6.03 -5.75
N TYR A 316 -18.09 5.93 -4.82
CA TYR A 316 -18.33 6.44 -3.47
C TYR A 316 -18.61 7.95 -3.52
N ASN A 317 -19.55 8.41 -2.70
CA ASN A 317 -19.83 9.83 -2.55
C ASN A 317 -18.53 10.60 -2.30
N GLN A 318 -18.30 11.67 -3.05
CA GLN A 318 -17.13 12.51 -2.83
C GLN A 318 -17.21 13.16 -1.45
N VAL A 319 -16.20 12.89 -0.63
CA VAL A 319 -16.04 13.50 0.69
C VAL A 319 -14.72 14.23 0.73
N SER A 320 -14.75 15.45 1.22
CA SER A 320 -13.56 16.30 1.32
C SER A 320 -13.01 16.29 2.73
N PRO A 321 -11.70 16.17 2.92
CA PRO A 321 -11.08 16.33 4.23
C PRO A 321 -11.44 17.65 4.87
N GLN A 322 -11.73 17.67 6.16
CA GLN A 322 -12.21 18.81 6.91
C GLN A 322 -11.11 19.49 7.75
N ASN A 323 -11.32 20.76 8.12
CA ASN A 323 -10.46 21.41 9.09
C ASN A 323 -10.67 20.76 10.46
N SER A 324 -9.59 20.48 11.17
CA SER A 324 -9.67 19.94 12.53
C SER A 324 -10.12 21.05 13.51
N ILE A 325 -11.00 20.71 14.45
CA ILE A 325 -11.36 21.62 15.56
C ILE A 325 -10.15 21.97 16.44
N MET A 326 -9.10 21.15 16.41
CA MET A 326 -7.87 21.39 17.18
C MET A 326 -6.96 22.45 16.54
N VAL A 327 -7.28 22.94 15.33
CA VAL A 327 -6.43 23.88 14.59
C VAL A 327 -7.18 25.17 14.33
N ASN A 328 -6.77 26.25 14.99
CA ASN A 328 -7.23 27.60 14.68
C ASN A 328 -6.61 28.08 13.33
N PRO A 329 -7.42 28.33 12.29
CA PRO A 329 -6.88 28.75 10.99
C PRO A 329 -6.26 30.15 11.00
N TYR A 330 -6.51 30.97 12.03
CA TYR A 330 -6.10 32.35 12.13
C TYR A 330 -4.91 32.60 13.06
N GLU A 331 -4.41 31.56 13.73
CA GLU A 331 -3.30 31.64 14.67
C GLU A 331 -2.10 30.81 14.16
N SER A 332 -0.87 31.29 14.43
CA SER A 332 0.35 30.57 14.06
C SER A 332 0.37 29.15 14.65
N MET A 333 0.82 28.17 13.88
CA MET A 333 0.97 26.80 14.35
C MET A 333 1.94 26.71 15.54
N PHE A 334 3.00 27.51 15.56
CA PHE A 334 3.92 27.56 16.70
C PHE A 334 3.26 28.08 17.99
N ALA A 335 2.38 29.07 17.89
CA ALA A 335 1.65 29.59 19.04
C ALA A 335 0.70 28.53 19.60
N GLN A 336 -0.07 27.86 18.73
CA GLN A 336 -0.99 26.80 19.13
C GLN A 336 -0.28 25.62 19.77
N LEU A 337 0.81 25.12 19.15
CA LEU A 337 1.60 24.00 19.65
C LEU A 337 2.33 24.32 20.98
N SER A 338 2.51 25.61 21.30
CA SER A 338 3.02 26.04 22.60
C SER A 338 1.97 25.94 23.71
N GLN A 339 0.69 25.78 23.37
CA GLN A 339 -0.43 25.71 24.30
C GLN A 339 -0.98 24.30 24.46
N HIS A 340 -1.06 23.53 23.37
CA HIS A 340 -1.60 22.17 23.37
C HIS A 340 -1.05 21.34 22.20
N ASP A 341 -1.05 20.03 22.36
CA ASP A 341 -0.76 19.10 21.30
C ASP A 341 -1.89 19.02 20.29
N ILE A 342 -1.59 18.67 19.03
CA ILE A 342 -2.57 18.52 17.96
C ILE A 342 -2.48 17.12 17.37
N LEU A 343 -3.61 16.37 17.38
CA LEU A 343 -3.74 15.09 16.72
C LEU A 343 -4.64 15.21 15.50
N LEU A 344 -4.09 14.95 14.32
CA LEU A 344 -4.85 14.89 13.07
C LEU A 344 -5.10 13.45 12.66
N SER A 345 -6.30 13.20 12.12
CA SER A 345 -6.72 11.89 11.60
C SER A 345 -7.01 12.00 10.10
N TYR A 346 -6.20 11.34 9.28
CA TYR A 346 -6.42 11.27 7.84
C TYR A 346 -7.28 10.04 7.51
N PRO A 347 -8.07 10.09 6.41
CA PRO A 347 -8.28 11.16 5.44
C PRO A 347 -9.30 12.22 5.87
N TYR A 348 -9.78 12.17 7.11
CA TYR A 348 -10.88 13.00 7.63
C TYR A 348 -10.46 14.45 7.85
N ASN A 349 -9.23 14.68 8.31
CA ASN A 349 -8.67 16.02 8.45
C ASN A 349 -7.80 16.40 7.26
N LYS A 350 -7.74 17.71 6.93
CA LYS A 350 -6.90 18.24 5.86
C LYS A 350 -5.41 18.06 6.16
N PHE A 351 -4.68 17.46 5.24
CA PHE A 351 -3.22 17.37 5.28
C PHE A 351 -2.56 18.77 5.28
N LYS A 352 -3.23 19.76 4.73
CA LYS A 352 -2.79 21.16 4.72
C LYS A 352 -2.51 21.72 6.12
N ASN A 353 -3.15 21.21 7.18
CA ASN A 353 -2.85 21.63 8.55
C ASN A 353 -1.40 21.28 8.98
N PHE A 354 -0.89 20.14 8.52
CA PHE A 354 0.52 19.78 8.70
C PHE A 354 1.44 20.62 7.79
N LEU A 355 1.10 20.77 6.52
CA LEU A 355 1.88 21.60 5.58
C LEU A 355 2.05 23.02 6.10
N ARG A 356 1.03 23.57 6.72
CA ARG A 356 1.08 24.92 7.31
C ARG A 356 2.18 25.05 8.39
N LEU A 357 2.40 24.04 9.23
CA LEU A 357 3.51 24.05 10.18
C LEU A 357 4.86 24.11 9.47
N LEU A 358 5.01 23.37 8.38
CA LEU A 358 6.25 23.34 7.61
C LEU A 358 6.46 24.64 6.83
N ASP A 359 5.40 25.22 6.27
CA ASP A 359 5.42 26.51 5.59
C ASP A 359 5.82 27.66 6.54
N GLU A 360 5.16 27.71 7.72
CA GLU A 360 5.53 28.68 8.76
C GLU A 360 7.00 28.49 9.21
N ALA A 361 7.47 27.24 9.32
CA ALA A 361 8.85 26.96 9.67
C ALA A 361 9.85 27.40 8.60
N ALA A 362 9.48 27.30 7.32
CA ALA A 362 10.33 27.75 6.23
C ALA A 362 10.55 29.28 6.24
N ASP A 363 9.56 30.04 6.68
CA ASP A 363 9.57 31.51 6.63
C ASP A 363 9.92 32.18 7.97
N ASP A 364 9.74 31.50 9.12
CA ASP A 364 10.01 32.08 10.45
C ASP A 364 11.51 32.32 10.67
N PRO A 365 11.96 33.57 10.94
CA PRO A 365 13.37 33.90 11.14
C PRO A 365 14.00 33.27 12.38
N TYR A 366 13.19 32.82 13.33
CA TYR A 366 13.69 32.16 14.55
C TYR A 366 13.90 30.65 14.38
N VAL A 367 13.41 30.04 13.29
CA VAL A 367 13.69 28.65 12.98
C VAL A 367 15.12 28.51 12.49
N SER A 368 15.92 27.74 13.22
CA SER A 368 17.32 27.48 12.90
C SER A 368 17.52 26.21 12.08
N SER A 369 16.73 25.17 12.32
CA SER A 369 16.87 23.92 11.57
C SER A 369 15.55 23.17 11.39
N ILE A 370 15.46 22.44 10.28
CA ILE A 370 14.36 21.51 9.96
C ILE A 370 15.00 20.17 9.58
N LYS A 371 14.62 19.10 10.30
CA LYS A 371 15.08 17.73 10.04
C LYS A 371 13.88 16.83 9.78
N ILE A 372 13.91 16.03 8.70
CA ILE A 372 12.78 15.19 8.29
C ILE A 372 13.24 13.84 7.73
N THR A 373 12.44 12.80 7.95
CA THR A 373 12.58 11.49 7.29
C THR A 373 11.60 11.36 6.15
N LEU A 374 12.05 11.00 4.95
CA LEU A 374 11.22 10.87 3.75
C LEU A 374 11.32 9.45 3.18
N TYR A 375 10.18 8.78 2.98
CA TYR A 375 10.10 7.43 2.45
C TYR A 375 9.44 7.38 1.07
N ARG A 376 8.24 7.93 0.94
CA ARG A 376 7.47 8.05 -0.31
C ARG A 376 6.86 9.45 -0.36
N VAL A 377 7.25 10.22 -1.36
CA VAL A 377 6.82 11.60 -1.54
C VAL A 377 6.07 11.73 -2.86
N ALA A 378 5.06 12.58 -2.92
CA ALA A 378 4.33 12.84 -4.15
C ALA A 378 5.25 13.48 -5.22
N ARG A 379 4.96 13.24 -6.52
CA ARG A 379 5.80 13.72 -7.61
C ARG A 379 5.99 15.26 -7.62
N ASN A 380 4.95 16.00 -7.21
CA ASN A 380 4.97 17.47 -7.05
C ASN A 380 4.60 17.77 -5.59
N SER A 381 5.47 17.47 -4.64
CA SER A 381 5.19 17.60 -3.22
C SER A 381 5.39 19.02 -2.72
N GLU A 382 4.38 19.54 -2.02
CA GLU A 382 4.45 20.81 -1.29
C GLU A 382 5.48 20.73 -0.15
N ILE A 383 5.72 19.55 0.42
CA ILE A 383 6.75 19.30 1.44
C ILE A 383 8.13 19.58 0.88
N VAL A 384 8.47 19.01 -0.29
CA VAL A 384 9.76 19.24 -0.96
C VAL A 384 9.95 20.73 -1.25
N SER A 385 8.90 21.39 -1.75
CA SER A 385 8.94 22.82 -2.03
C SER A 385 9.18 23.68 -0.77
N ALA A 386 8.56 23.31 0.37
CA ALA A 386 8.78 24.00 1.63
C ALA A 386 10.18 23.80 2.19
N LEU A 387 10.76 22.58 2.05
CA LEU A 387 12.15 22.28 2.47
C LEU A 387 13.17 23.06 1.62
N ILE A 388 12.97 23.12 0.32
CA ILE A 388 13.80 23.94 -0.59
C ILE A 388 13.75 25.40 -0.17
N ARG A 389 12.56 25.99 -0.02
CA ARG A 389 12.37 27.36 0.43
C ARG A 389 13.03 27.63 1.79
N ALA A 390 12.94 26.67 2.73
CA ALA A 390 13.60 26.79 4.02
C ALA A 390 15.14 26.88 3.88
N ALA A 391 15.74 26.05 3.01
CA ALA A 391 17.18 26.09 2.75
C ALA A 391 17.60 27.40 2.06
N GLU A 392 16.85 27.86 1.07
CA GLU A 392 17.06 29.13 0.40
C GLU A 392 16.93 30.33 1.37
N ASN A 393 16.08 30.22 2.41
CA ASN A 393 15.97 31.19 3.51
C ASN A 393 17.09 31.06 4.56
N GLY A 394 18.14 30.27 4.28
CA GLY A 394 19.34 30.15 5.10
C GLY A 394 19.20 29.23 6.32
N LYS A 395 18.15 28.40 6.42
CA LYS A 395 17.97 27.44 7.51
C LYS A 395 18.78 26.17 7.27
N GLN A 396 19.21 25.52 8.36
CA GLN A 396 19.82 24.19 8.26
C GLN A 396 18.72 23.15 8.00
N VAL A 397 18.62 22.67 6.76
CA VAL A 397 17.64 21.64 6.39
C VAL A 397 18.35 20.30 6.16
N MET A 398 17.88 19.25 6.81
CA MET A 398 18.35 17.88 6.65
C MET A 398 17.18 16.96 6.31
N ALA A 399 17.26 16.28 5.19
CA ALA A 399 16.30 15.26 4.79
C ALA A 399 16.97 13.90 4.70
N LEU A 400 16.48 12.93 5.47
CA LEU A 400 16.86 11.55 5.34
C LEU A 400 15.91 10.87 4.36
N VAL A 401 16.44 10.41 3.24
CA VAL A 401 15.71 9.87 2.10
C VAL A 401 15.94 8.37 2.01
N GLU A 402 14.86 7.57 2.07
CA GLU A 402 14.94 6.12 1.86
C GLU A 402 14.80 5.80 0.37
N LEU A 403 15.91 5.55 -0.32
CA LEU A 403 15.91 5.19 -1.75
C LEU A 403 15.40 3.77 -2.01
N ARG A 404 15.42 2.88 -1.01
CA ARG A 404 14.94 1.48 -1.13
C ARG A 404 13.43 1.34 -0.93
N ALA A 405 12.67 2.44 -1.18
CA ALA A 405 11.21 2.39 -1.23
C ALA A 405 10.78 1.68 -2.52
N ARG A 406 10.41 0.40 -2.45
CA ARG A 406 10.11 -0.45 -3.61
C ARG A 406 9.11 0.22 -4.55
N PHE A 407 9.44 0.24 -5.85
CA PHE A 407 8.67 0.82 -6.96
C PHE A 407 8.55 2.36 -6.98
N ASP A 408 9.19 3.06 -6.03
CA ASP A 408 9.27 4.53 -5.99
C ASP A 408 10.72 5.05 -6.09
N GLU A 409 11.67 4.17 -6.38
CA GLU A 409 13.10 4.49 -6.38
C GLU A 409 13.45 5.63 -7.34
N GLU A 410 12.97 5.56 -8.59
CA GLU A 410 13.23 6.59 -9.62
C GLU A 410 12.68 7.96 -9.22
N ASN A 411 11.46 7.99 -8.61
CA ASN A 411 10.86 9.23 -8.13
C ASN A 411 11.67 9.83 -6.97
N ASN A 412 12.10 9.00 -6.02
CA ASN A 412 12.88 9.44 -4.87
C ASN A 412 14.24 10.00 -5.26
N ILE A 413 14.91 9.43 -6.27
CA ILE A 413 16.16 9.96 -6.84
C ILE A 413 15.93 11.36 -7.47
N GLY A 414 14.83 11.53 -8.21
CA GLY A 414 14.56 12.75 -8.95
C GLY A 414 14.38 13.98 -8.05
N TRP A 415 13.59 13.90 -6.97
CA TRP A 415 13.37 15.05 -6.09
C TRP A 415 14.52 15.24 -5.07
N SER A 416 15.28 14.19 -4.72
CA SER A 416 16.46 14.35 -3.86
C SER A 416 17.53 15.23 -4.50
N LYS A 417 17.77 15.07 -5.81
CA LYS A 417 18.70 15.93 -6.57
C LYS A 417 18.29 17.41 -6.49
N LYS A 418 16.99 17.72 -6.67
CA LYS A 418 16.48 19.10 -6.58
C LYS A 418 16.70 19.71 -5.19
N MET A 419 16.53 18.93 -4.14
CA MET A 419 16.77 19.40 -2.77
C MET A 419 18.27 19.65 -2.50
N GLU A 420 19.16 18.77 -2.98
CA GLU A 420 20.63 18.98 -2.87
C GLU A 420 21.08 20.27 -3.57
N GLU A 421 20.57 20.52 -4.78
CA GLU A 421 20.85 21.75 -5.55
C GLU A 421 20.42 23.02 -4.80
N ALA A 422 19.36 22.93 -3.98
CA ALA A 422 18.90 24.03 -3.12
C ALA A 422 19.64 24.14 -1.78
N GLY A 423 20.64 23.28 -1.51
CA GLY A 423 21.44 23.30 -0.28
C GLY A 423 20.85 22.49 0.89
N VAL A 424 19.86 21.63 0.65
CA VAL A 424 19.37 20.68 1.66
C VAL A 424 20.39 19.56 1.84
N LYS A 425 20.80 19.29 3.09
CA LYS A 425 21.64 18.13 3.40
C LYS A 425 20.83 16.84 3.26
N ILE A 426 21.15 16.03 2.26
CA ILE A 426 20.50 14.72 2.05
C ILE A 426 21.34 13.61 2.70
N ILE A 427 20.64 12.66 3.33
CA ILE A 427 21.20 11.40 3.84
C ILE A 427 20.43 10.26 3.19
N TYR A 428 21.13 9.38 2.48
CA TYR A 428 20.53 8.26 1.73
C TYR A 428 20.47 6.98 2.59
N GLY A 429 19.52 6.96 3.54
CA GLY A 429 19.28 5.78 4.36
C GLY A 429 20.42 5.38 5.30
N LEU A 430 20.45 4.13 5.71
CA LEU A 430 21.48 3.45 6.47
C LEU A 430 21.86 2.14 5.77
N ASP A 431 23.10 1.70 5.81
CA ASP A 431 23.57 0.53 5.05
C ASP A 431 22.78 -0.75 5.33
N ALA A 432 22.57 -1.09 6.58
CA ALA A 432 21.89 -2.34 6.99
C ALA A 432 20.40 -2.18 7.32
N LEU A 433 19.88 -0.95 7.47
CA LEU A 433 18.54 -0.68 7.97
C LEU A 433 17.76 0.22 7.02
N LYS A 434 16.47 -0.07 6.85
CA LYS A 434 15.56 0.84 6.14
C LYS A 434 14.97 1.84 7.11
N VAL A 435 14.98 3.14 6.75
CA VAL A 435 14.34 4.18 7.54
C VAL A 435 12.87 4.28 7.14
N HIS A 436 11.99 3.90 8.07
CA HIS A 436 10.55 3.88 7.83
C HIS A 436 9.77 4.78 8.81
N SER A 437 10.45 5.44 9.74
CA SER A 437 9.84 6.45 10.64
C SER A 437 9.28 7.63 9.84
N LYS A 438 8.25 8.28 10.39
CA LYS A 438 7.68 9.52 9.86
C LYS A 438 7.86 10.57 10.96
N LEU A 439 9.01 11.23 10.91
CA LEU A 439 9.49 12.13 11.93
C LEU A 439 9.94 13.45 11.30
N LEU A 440 9.42 14.55 11.81
CA LEU A 440 9.85 15.91 11.53
C LEU A 440 10.25 16.58 12.84
N LEU A 441 11.39 17.24 12.86
CA LEU A 441 11.85 18.07 13.96
C LEU A 441 12.19 19.48 13.46
N ILE A 442 11.54 20.47 14.04
CA ILE A 442 11.81 21.89 13.81
C ILE A 442 12.46 22.42 15.09
N THR A 443 13.64 23.03 14.96
CA THR A 443 14.33 23.70 16.07
C THR A 443 14.20 25.21 15.91
N ARG A 444 13.55 25.85 16.89
CA ARG A 444 13.32 27.28 16.92
C ARG A 444 14.09 27.92 18.05
N LYS A 445 14.92 28.90 17.75
CA LYS A 445 15.74 29.63 18.74
C LYS A 445 15.25 31.07 18.88
N GLN A 446 14.84 31.44 20.07
CA GLN A 446 14.41 32.79 20.40
C GLN A 446 15.21 33.30 21.60
N GLY A 447 16.17 34.18 21.35
CA GLY A 447 17.16 34.58 22.34
C GLY A 447 18.03 33.40 22.78
N SER A 448 18.09 33.14 24.10
CA SER A 448 18.78 31.98 24.67
C SER A 448 17.94 30.71 24.73
N SER A 449 16.63 30.79 24.44
CA SER A 449 15.70 29.66 24.53
C SER A 449 15.66 28.87 23.25
N ILE A 450 15.78 27.55 23.34
CA ILE A 450 15.59 26.60 22.25
C ILE A 450 14.27 25.85 22.48
N ARG A 451 13.41 25.83 21.48
CA ARG A 451 12.18 25.06 21.47
C ARG A 451 12.16 24.08 20.34
N TYR A 452 11.69 22.89 20.62
CA TYR A 452 11.44 21.85 19.63
C TYR A 452 9.96 21.81 19.26
N TYR A 453 9.68 21.66 18.00
CA TYR A 453 8.36 21.32 17.48
C TYR A 453 8.51 20.05 16.67
N THR A 454 7.85 19.01 17.15
CA THR A 454 8.02 17.66 16.61
C THR A 454 6.71 17.20 16.01
N GLN A 455 6.77 16.63 14.81
CA GLN A 455 5.63 15.92 14.24
C GLN A 455 6.02 14.46 14.04
N ILE A 456 5.13 13.55 14.45
CA ILE A 456 5.29 12.11 14.33
C ILE A 456 4.01 11.52 13.76
N GLY A 457 4.14 10.79 12.65
CA GLY A 457 3.00 10.21 11.95
C GLY A 457 3.06 8.68 11.85
N THR A 458 1.90 8.07 11.70
CA THR A 458 1.78 6.65 11.37
C THR A 458 1.95 6.42 9.86
N GLY A 459 1.62 7.41 9.02
CA GLY A 459 1.63 7.38 7.57
C GLY A 459 2.68 8.26 6.91
N ASN A 460 2.98 7.97 5.64
CA ASN A 460 3.97 8.68 4.86
C ASN A 460 3.60 10.15 4.61
N TYR A 461 4.61 10.96 4.37
CA TYR A 461 4.48 12.35 3.92
C TYR A 461 4.10 12.41 2.44
N ASN A 462 2.83 12.13 2.14
CA ASN A 462 2.33 12.08 0.77
C ASN A 462 0.88 12.58 0.71
N GLU A 463 0.69 13.70 0.01
CA GLU A 463 -0.57 14.42 -0.11
C GLU A 463 -1.68 13.59 -0.78
N LYS A 464 -1.30 12.68 -1.69
CA LYS A 464 -2.26 11.80 -2.39
C LYS A 464 -2.71 10.66 -1.50
N THR A 465 -1.76 9.95 -0.85
CA THR A 465 -2.10 8.82 0.01
C THR A 465 -2.83 9.23 1.27
N SER A 466 -2.61 10.47 1.77
CA SER A 466 -3.34 11.02 2.91
C SER A 466 -4.85 11.16 2.68
N ARG A 467 -5.32 11.07 1.42
CA ARG A 467 -6.75 11.08 1.06
C ARG A 467 -7.36 9.69 0.97
N LEU A 468 -6.53 8.64 0.98
CA LEU A 468 -6.93 7.26 0.73
C LEU A 468 -6.64 6.33 1.92
N TYR A 469 -5.68 6.71 2.78
CA TYR A 469 -5.21 5.91 3.91
C TYR A 469 -5.66 6.53 5.22
N THR A 470 -6.07 5.69 6.16
CA THR A 470 -6.32 6.15 7.53
C THR A 470 -5.00 6.22 8.28
N ASP A 471 -4.62 7.40 8.71
CA ASP A 471 -3.39 7.64 9.46
C ASP A 471 -3.60 8.67 10.57
N LEU A 472 -2.74 8.63 11.58
CA LEU A 472 -2.70 9.58 12.67
C LEU A 472 -1.39 10.37 12.64
N THR A 473 -1.48 11.65 13.00
CA THR A 473 -0.33 12.55 13.07
C THR A 473 -0.41 13.38 14.33
N LEU A 474 0.59 13.22 15.20
CA LEU A 474 0.80 14.07 16.36
C LEU A 474 1.71 15.24 16.00
N MET A 475 1.34 16.46 16.38
CA MET A 475 2.22 17.63 16.40
C MET A 475 2.29 18.11 17.85
N THR A 476 3.50 18.33 18.38
CA THR A 476 3.75 18.67 19.79
C THR A 476 4.95 19.58 19.95
N SER A 477 4.97 20.37 21.01
CA SER A 477 6.14 21.09 21.50
C SER A 477 6.73 20.49 22.78
N ASP A 478 6.37 19.24 23.11
CA ASP A 478 6.91 18.52 24.27
C ASP A 478 8.44 18.44 24.17
N LYS A 479 9.12 18.88 25.23
CA LYS A 479 10.57 19.02 25.28
C LYS A 479 11.29 17.67 25.21
N ASP A 480 10.75 16.65 25.88
CA ASP A 480 11.38 15.33 25.96
C ASP A 480 11.24 14.60 24.64
N ILE A 481 10.07 14.69 24.00
CA ILE A 481 9.83 14.16 22.65
C ILE A 481 10.79 14.85 21.65
N GLY A 482 10.94 16.17 21.75
CA GLY A 482 11.85 16.94 20.88
C GLY A 482 13.31 16.58 21.10
N ALA A 483 13.75 16.36 22.33
CA ALA A 483 15.10 15.95 22.67
C ALA A 483 15.42 14.54 22.13
N ASP A 484 14.52 13.58 22.32
CA ASP A 484 14.66 12.23 21.76
C ASP A 484 14.67 12.26 20.23
N ALA A 485 13.79 13.05 19.58
CA ALA A 485 13.79 13.25 18.13
C ALA A 485 15.12 13.82 17.63
N SER A 486 15.71 14.79 18.35
CA SER A 486 17.04 15.33 18.04
C SER A 486 18.13 14.26 18.12
N THR A 487 18.07 13.41 19.16
CA THR A 487 18.98 12.27 19.33
C THR A 487 18.85 11.27 18.18
N VAL A 488 17.61 10.94 17.76
CA VAL A 488 17.35 10.08 16.60
C VAL A 488 18.01 10.65 15.34
N PHE A 489 17.77 11.93 15.02
CA PHE A 489 18.37 12.54 13.82
C PHE A 489 19.89 12.62 13.88
N ASN A 490 20.46 12.88 15.05
CA ASN A 490 21.90 12.91 15.22
C ASN A 490 22.53 11.52 15.01
N ALA A 491 21.95 10.47 15.59
CA ALA A 491 22.40 9.09 15.36
C ALA A 491 22.32 8.72 13.88
N LEU A 492 21.16 8.98 13.24
CA LEU A 492 20.98 8.70 11.81
C LEU A 492 21.97 9.47 10.91
N SER A 493 22.32 10.70 11.29
CA SER A 493 23.30 11.51 10.53
C SER A 493 24.74 10.97 10.60
N LEU A 494 25.02 10.11 11.58
CA LEU A 494 26.29 9.41 11.78
C LEU A 494 26.25 7.95 11.27
N GLY A 495 25.20 7.55 10.59
CA GLY A 495 25.03 6.17 10.11
C GLY A 495 24.70 5.17 11.24
N MET A 496 24.26 5.66 12.41
CA MET A 496 24.02 4.84 13.61
C MET A 496 22.53 4.79 13.95
N THR A 497 22.17 3.91 14.88
CA THR A 497 20.85 3.81 15.50
C THR A 497 20.91 4.25 16.96
N VAL A 498 19.76 4.65 17.50
CA VAL A 498 19.64 5.03 18.91
C VAL A 498 19.65 3.79 19.78
N GLU A 499 20.59 3.71 20.73
CA GLU A 499 20.71 2.58 21.66
C GLU A 499 19.64 2.62 22.77
N SER A 500 19.28 3.83 23.22
CA SER A 500 18.24 4.05 24.24
C SER A 500 17.54 5.39 24.03
N SER A 501 16.29 5.47 24.41
CA SER A 501 15.48 6.70 24.42
C SER A 501 14.61 6.73 25.67
N THR A 502 14.31 7.93 26.15
CA THR A 502 13.56 8.10 27.39
C THR A 502 12.05 8.10 27.19
N THR A 503 11.59 8.70 26.11
CA THR A 503 10.18 8.95 25.80
C THR A 503 9.74 8.23 24.53
N LEU A 504 10.47 8.38 23.42
CA LEU A 504 10.18 7.69 22.17
C LEU A 504 10.58 6.22 22.25
N LEU A 505 9.82 5.33 21.61
CA LEU A 505 10.23 3.95 21.39
C LEU A 505 10.81 3.84 19.99
N VAL A 506 12.11 3.55 19.89
CA VAL A 506 12.84 3.55 18.62
C VAL A 506 13.31 2.14 18.27
N ALA A 507 12.91 1.62 17.11
CA ALA A 507 13.46 0.38 16.58
C ALA A 507 14.80 0.67 15.85
N PRO A 508 15.73 -0.32 15.80
CA PRO A 508 15.58 -1.72 16.24
C PRO A 508 15.89 -1.97 17.72
N LYS A 509 16.43 -1.02 18.47
CA LYS A 509 17.02 -1.29 19.81
C LYS A 509 16.04 -1.23 20.97
N CYS A 510 15.14 -0.23 21.01
CA CYS A 510 14.30 0.04 22.18
C CYS A 510 12.85 -0.38 22.01
N LEU A 511 12.30 -0.38 20.80
CA LEU A 511 10.84 -0.52 20.59
C LEU A 511 10.32 -1.88 21.09
N LYS A 512 10.94 -2.99 20.63
CA LYS A 512 10.46 -4.35 20.94
C LYS A 512 10.55 -4.65 22.45
N SER A 513 11.69 -4.34 23.08
CA SER A 513 11.90 -4.58 24.52
C SER A 513 10.87 -3.82 25.37
N ARG A 514 10.61 -2.56 25.05
CA ARG A 514 9.62 -1.75 25.78
C ARG A 514 8.18 -2.22 25.57
N ILE A 515 7.85 -2.71 24.37
CA ILE A 515 6.54 -3.34 24.12
C ILE A 515 6.38 -4.61 24.96
N VAL A 516 7.41 -5.47 25.00
CA VAL A 516 7.39 -6.68 25.84
C VAL A 516 7.25 -6.33 27.32
N GLU A 517 8.01 -5.35 27.83
CA GLU A 517 7.87 -4.85 29.20
C GLU A 517 6.44 -4.35 29.52
N MET A 518 5.78 -3.67 28.57
CA MET A 518 4.40 -3.22 28.77
C MET A 518 3.40 -4.37 28.78
N ILE A 519 3.62 -5.42 27.97
CA ILE A 519 2.81 -6.65 28.00
C ILE A 519 3.03 -7.38 29.34
N ASP A 520 4.29 -7.55 29.78
CA ASP A 520 4.63 -8.15 31.06
C ASP A 520 3.97 -7.40 32.24
N ASN A 521 3.97 -6.08 32.19
CA ASN A 521 3.27 -5.28 33.18
C ASN A 521 1.76 -5.59 33.21
N GLU A 522 1.10 -5.72 32.05
CA GLU A 522 -0.32 -6.07 32.02
C GLU A 522 -0.60 -7.52 32.48
N ILE A 523 0.33 -8.43 32.28
CA ILE A 523 0.27 -9.80 32.82
C ILE A 523 0.15 -9.75 34.36
N THR A 524 0.88 -8.86 35.03
CA THR A 524 0.81 -8.75 36.51
C THR A 524 -0.58 -8.34 37.03
N TYR A 525 -1.42 -7.75 36.18
CA TYR A 525 -2.81 -7.38 36.54
C TYR A 525 -3.84 -8.48 36.22
N GLY A 526 -3.44 -9.57 35.52
CA GLY A 526 -4.31 -10.70 35.18
C GLY A 526 -5.60 -10.25 34.48
N THR A 527 -6.77 -10.61 34.99
CA THR A 527 -8.09 -10.25 34.42
C THR A 527 -8.38 -8.76 34.41
N ASN A 528 -7.66 -7.95 35.19
CA ASN A 528 -7.73 -6.49 35.19
C ASN A 528 -6.78 -5.88 34.14
N GLY A 529 -5.91 -6.67 33.54
CA GLY A 529 -5.05 -6.26 32.46
C GLY A 529 -5.85 -5.95 31.19
N TYR A 530 -5.26 -5.12 30.31
CA TYR A 530 -5.85 -4.78 29.02
C TYR A 530 -4.78 -4.41 28.01
N ILE A 531 -4.90 -4.99 26.81
CA ILE A 531 -4.06 -4.65 25.66
C ILE A 531 -4.95 -4.41 24.46
N GLY A 532 -4.86 -3.23 23.86
CA GLY A 532 -5.53 -2.86 22.61
C GLY A 532 -4.49 -2.52 21.53
N LEU A 533 -4.47 -3.25 20.43
CA LEU A 533 -3.49 -3.03 19.37
C LEU A 533 -4.17 -2.89 18.00
N LYS A 534 -3.91 -1.77 17.32
CA LYS A 534 -4.27 -1.58 15.91
C LYS A 534 -3.01 -1.47 15.08
N MET A 535 -2.92 -2.28 14.01
CA MET A 535 -1.80 -2.25 13.07
C MET A 535 -2.14 -2.94 11.76
N ASN A 536 -1.23 -2.88 10.77
CA ASN A 536 -1.46 -3.57 9.51
C ASN A 536 -1.11 -5.05 9.58
N SER A 537 -0.05 -5.43 10.31
CA SER A 537 0.41 -6.81 10.37
C SER A 537 1.00 -7.19 11.73
N LEU A 538 0.69 -8.39 12.19
CA LEU A 538 1.20 -9.02 13.39
C LEU A 538 1.89 -10.34 13.00
N THR A 539 3.24 -10.36 12.97
CA THR A 539 4.02 -11.54 12.54
C THR A 539 5.29 -11.79 13.36
N ASP A 540 5.64 -10.90 14.29
CA ASP A 540 6.77 -11.08 15.20
C ASP A 540 6.45 -12.18 16.21
N LYS A 541 7.22 -13.27 16.16
CA LYS A 541 6.92 -14.46 16.97
C LYS A 541 7.02 -14.18 18.47
N ASP A 542 8.04 -13.44 18.90
CA ASP A 542 8.27 -13.20 20.32
C ASP A 542 7.15 -12.35 20.93
N ILE A 543 6.65 -11.36 20.16
CA ILE A 543 5.50 -10.53 20.58
C ILE A 543 4.22 -11.38 20.58
N ILE A 544 4.01 -12.25 19.59
CA ILE A 544 2.86 -13.17 19.55
C ILE A 544 2.88 -14.10 20.76
N ASP A 545 4.02 -14.67 21.09
CA ASP A 545 4.19 -15.57 22.24
C ASP A 545 3.86 -14.87 23.55
N LYS A 546 4.29 -13.61 23.71
CA LYS A 546 3.94 -12.76 24.84
C LYS A 546 2.45 -12.41 24.94
N LEU A 547 1.79 -12.20 23.82
CA LEU A 547 0.33 -11.99 23.79
C LEU A 547 -0.42 -13.28 24.17
N ILE A 548 0.05 -14.43 23.75
CA ILE A 548 -0.50 -15.74 24.17
C ILE A 548 -0.33 -15.93 25.67
N GLU A 549 0.88 -15.66 26.20
CA GLU A 549 1.15 -15.72 27.63
C GLU A 549 0.20 -14.78 28.42
N ALA A 550 0.03 -13.56 27.97
CA ALA A 550 -0.89 -12.60 28.58
C ALA A 550 -2.34 -13.10 28.56
N SER A 551 -2.78 -13.70 27.46
CA SER A 551 -4.11 -14.31 27.35
C SER A 551 -4.29 -15.45 28.36
N CYS A 552 -3.29 -16.35 28.49
CA CYS A 552 -3.32 -17.45 29.46
C CYS A 552 -3.40 -16.94 30.91
N GLN A 553 -2.91 -15.73 31.19
CA GLN A 553 -3.02 -15.09 32.50
C GLN A 553 -4.32 -14.24 32.68
N GLY A 554 -5.23 -14.33 31.70
CA GLY A 554 -6.55 -13.69 31.79
C GLY A 554 -6.59 -12.22 31.30
N VAL A 555 -5.50 -11.69 30.73
CA VAL A 555 -5.48 -10.33 30.18
C VAL A 555 -6.41 -10.24 28.97
N LYS A 556 -7.32 -9.26 28.97
CA LYS A 556 -8.18 -8.99 27.81
C LYS A 556 -7.39 -8.32 26.70
N ILE A 557 -7.38 -8.92 25.50
CA ILE A 557 -6.61 -8.44 24.34
C ILE A 557 -7.54 -8.22 23.14
N GLU A 558 -7.58 -7.01 22.62
CA GLU A 558 -8.38 -6.63 21.46
C GLU A 558 -7.48 -6.12 20.32
N LEU A 559 -7.53 -6.82 19.19
CA LEU A 559 -6.63 -6.56 18.04
C LEU A 559 -7.43 -6.13 16.82
N ILE A 560 -6.99 -5.05 16.17
CA ILE A 560 -7.49 -4.59 14.87
C ILE A 560 -6.37 -4.76 13.86
N ILE A 561 -6.39 -5.87 13.10
CA ILE A 561 -5.33 -6.23 12.15
C ILE A 561 -5.89 -6.27 10.74
N ARG A 562 -5.56 -5.27 9.93
CA ARG A 562 -6.05 -5.18 8.55
C ARG A 562 -5.57 -6.33 7.66
N GLY A 563 -4.28 -6.63 7.70
CA GLY A 563 -3.60 -7.53 6.78
C GLY A 563 -3.23 -8.88 7.38
N ILE A 564 -1.92 -9.13 7.48
CA ILE A 564 -1.37 -10.39 7.98
C ILE A 564 -1.51 -10.49 9.49
N CYS A 565 -2.11 -11.57 9.97
CA CYS A 565 -2.13 -11.94 11.38
C CYS A 565 -1.67 -13.39 11.52
N CYS A 566 -0.48 -13.58 12.09
CA CYS A 566 0.05 -14.92 12.33
C CYS A 566 -0.39 -15.53 13.67
N LEU A 567 -1.24 -14.82 14.43
CA LEU A 567 -1.89 -15.31 15.64
C LEU A 567 -3.30 -15.76 15.30
N ILE A 568 -3.75 -16.89 15.82
CA ILE A 568 -5.14 -17.37 15.75
C ILE A 568 -5.80 -17.07 17.09
N ALA A 569 -6.87 -16.24 17.07
CA ALA A 569 -7.63 -15.82 18.24
C ALA A 569 -8.66 -16.87 18.69
N GLY A 570 -9.07 -16.81 19.95
CA GLY A 570 -10.19 -17.60 20.46
C GLY A 570 -9.92 -19.10 20.61
N VAL A 571 -8.66 -19.54 20.61
CA VAL A 571 -8.30 -20.95 20.81
C VAL A 571 -8.33 -21.24 22.32
N PRO A 572 -9.19 -22.20 22.79
CA PRO A 572 -9.33 -22.52 24.20
C PRO A 572 -7.99 -22.90 24.86
N GLY A 573 -7.76 -22.36 26.04
CA GLY A 573 -6.55 -22.60 26.85
C GLY A 573 -5.31 -21.82 26.41
N TYR A 574 -5.38 -21.06 25.29
CA TYR A 574 -4.24 -20.30 24.76
C TYR A 574 -4.61 -18.85 24.43
N THR A 575 -5.52 -18.64 23.50
CA THR A 575 -5.87 -17.32 22.98
C THR A 575 -7.34 -16.95 23.19
N GLU A 576 -7.99 -17.58 24.16
CA GLU A 576 -9.42 -17.37 24.44
C GLU A 576 -9.77 -15.94 24.86
N ASN A 577 -8.81 -15.21 25.46
CA ASN A 577 -8.95 -13.82 25.84
C ASN A 577 -8.50 -12.84 24.75
N ILE A 578 -8.15 -13.33 23.56
CA ILE A 578 -7.77 -12.52 22.41
C ILE A 578 -8.91 -12.49 21.39
N SER A 579 -9.28 -11.31 20.95
CA SER A 579 -10.16 -11.07 19.82
C SER A 579 -9.42 -10.35 18.70
N VAL A 580 -9.65 -10.76 17.45
CA VAL A 580 -9.06 -10.12 16.26
C VAL A 580 -10.16 -9.72 15.31
N ILE A 581 -10.18 -8.45 14.92
CA ILE A 581 -11.00 -7.97 13.81
C ILE A 581 -10.13 -7.41 12.68
N SER A 582 -10.67 -7.45 11.47
CA SER A 582 -10.07 -6.85 10.28
C SER A 582 -11.10 -5.97 9.58
N ILE A 583 -10.71 -4.74 9.25
CA ILE A 583 -11.55 -3.81 8.50
C ILE A 583 -10.90 -3.58 7.14
N VAL A 584 -11.65 -3.88 6.07
CA VAL A 584 -11.33 -3.59 4.68
C VAL A 584 -12.54 -2.87 4.09
N GLY A 585 -12.32 -1.78 3.39
CA GLY A 585 -13.41 -0.98 2.82
C GLY A 585 -12.85 0.22 2.05
N ARG A 586 -13.62 1.30 2.00
CA ARG A 586 -13.34 2.51 1.22
C ARG A 586 -11.92 3.06 1.39
N PHE A 587 -11.42 3.11 2.64
CA PHE A 587 -10.08 3.59 2.95
C PHE A 587 -9.20 2.44 3.41
N LEU A 588 -7.90 2.56 3.10
CA LEU A 588 -6.92 1.60 3.55
C LEU A 588 -6.57 1.90 5.02
N GLU A 589 -6.94 0.99 5.91
CA GLU A 589 -6.59 1.06 7.32
C GLU A 589 -5.07 0.95 7.51
N HIS A 590 -4.42 2.05 7.93
CA HIS A 590 -2.97 2.14 7.98
C HIS A 590 -2.41 2.64 9.30
N SER A 591 -3.18 3.33 10.12
CA SER A 591 -2.73 3.83 11.42
C SER A 591 -2.35 2.71 12.38
N ARG A 592 -1.40 2.99 13.28
CA ARG A 592 -1.01 2.09 14.37
C ARG A 592 -1.26 2.80 15.69
N ILE A 593 -1.99 2.11 16.57
CA ILE A 593 -2.33 2.55 17.92
C ILE A 593 -2.02 1.41 18.87
N TYR A 594 -1.28 1.69 19.94
CA TYR A 594 -1.01 0.71 21.00
C TYR A 594 -1.56 1.25 22.31
N ILE A 595 -2.34 0.45 23.03
CA ILE A 595 -2.99 0.77 24.29
C ILE A 595 -2.63 -0.30 25.29
N PHE A 596 -2.04 0.09 26.40
CA PHE A 596 -1.74 -0.79 27.53
C PHE A 596 -2.38 -0.25 28.80
N GLY A 597 -3.12 -1.10 29.50
CA GLY A 597 -3.80 -0.74 30.74
C GLY A 597 -5.13 -0.01 30.59
N LYS A 598 -5.77 0.23 31.73
CA LYS A 598 -7.07 0.88 31.87
C LYS A 598 -7.00 2.07 32.85
N GLY A 599 -7.91 3.01 32.72
CA GLY A 599 -8.04 4.16 33.63
C GLY A 599 -6.78 5.02 33.72
N GLU A 600 -6.30 5.33 34.92
CA GLU A 600 -5.13 6.21 35.10
C GLU A 600 -3.79 5.57 34.70
N ARG A 601 -3.67 4.25 34.75
CA ARG A 601 -2.45 3.55 34.33
C ARG A 601 -2.36 3.32 32.81
N ARG A 602 -3.39 3.76 32.06
CA ARG A 602 -3.45 3.59 30.60
C ARG A 602 -2.32 4.37 29.92
N LYS A 603 -1.56 3.64 29.08
CA LYS A 603 -0.54 4.20 28.18
C LYS A 603 -1.00 4.05 26.75
N VAL A 604 -0.95 5.11 25.98
CA VAL A 604 -1.37 5.13 24.56
C VAL A 604 -0.22 5.62 23.71
N TYR A 605 0.04 4.89 22.61
CA TYR A 605 1.07 5.24 21.64
C TYR A 605 0.48 5.24 20.22
N ILE A 606 1.01 6.10 19.36
CA ILE A 606 0.90 5.95 17.91
C ILE A 606 2.28 5.64 17.33
N SER A 607 2.34 4.86 16.23
CA SER A 607 3.59 4.34 15.72
C SER A 607 3.64 4.24 14.20
N SER A 608 4.85 4.27 13.66
CA SER A 608 5.12 3.86 12.28
C SER A 608 5.28 2.35 12.12
N ALA A 609 5.49 1.59 13.22
CA ALA A 609 5.80 0.17 13.22
C ALA A 609 4.55 -0.72 13.23
N ASP A 610 4.57 -1.78 12.43
CA ASP A 610 3.79 -2.99 12.67
C ASP A 610 4.60 -3.96 13.54
N PHE A 611 3.97 -4.92 14.21
CA PHE A 611 4.70 -5.99 14.93
C PHE A 611 5.11 -7.10 13.99
N MET A 612 6.11 -6.77 13.18
CA MET A 612 6.79 -7.68 12.26
C MET A 612 8.28 -7.65 12.57
N THR A 613 8.97 -8.80 12.53
CA THR A 613 10.42 -8.91 12.80
C THR A 613 11.24 -7.90 11.99
N ARG A 614 10.87 -7.66 10.71
CA ARG A 614 11.55 -6.65 9.89
C ARG A 614 11.37 -5.22 10.41
N ASN A 615 10.24 -4.88 11.06
CA ASN A 615 9.97 -3.55 11.62
C ASN A 615 10.68 -3.39 12.98
N THR A 616 10.67 -4.45 13.78
CA THR A 616 11.22 -4.43 15.13
C THR A 616 12.75 -4.56 15.16
N GLU A 617 13.36 -5.19 14.13
CA GLU A 617 14.78 -5.55 14.14
C GLU A 617 15.60 -5.01 12.94
N ARG A 618 14.95 -4.69 11.80
CA ARG A 618 15.64 -4.34 10.55
C ARG A 618 15.20 -2.99 9.95
N ARG A 619 14.51 -2.18 10.74
CA ARG A 619 14.06 -0.84 10.33
C ARG A 619 14.23 0.16 11.45
N VAL A 620 14.38 1.41 11.06
CA VAL A 620 14.20 2.54 11.97
C VAL A 620 12.73 2.91 11.98
N GLU A 621 12.07 2.62 13.10
CA GLU A 621 10.67 2.94 13.35
C GLU A 621 10.57 3.74 14.64
N VAL A 622 9.51 4.53 14.78
CA VAL A 622 9.26 5.34 15.98
C VAL A 622 7.83 5.14 16.47
N ALA A 623 7.69 4.95 17.79
CA ALA A 623 6.42 5.08 18.48
C ALA A 623 6.51 6.22 19.49
N VAL A 624 5.46 7.06 19.57
CA VAL A 624 5.37 8.21 20.46
C VAL A 624 4.22 8.03 21.44
N PRO A 625 4.47 8.24 22.78
CA PRO A 625 3.41 8.25 23.75
C PRO A 625 2.54 9.52 23.60
N LEU A 626 1.23 9.35 23.70
CA LEU A 626 0.29 10.45 23.77
C LEU A 626 0.17 10.88 25.25
N LYS A 627 0.99 11.87 25.65
CA LYS A 627 1.08 12.33 27.05
C LYS A 627 -0.13 13.18 27.44
N ASP A 628 -0.66 13.98 26.50
CA ASP A 628 -1.87 14.76 26.72
C ASP A 628 -3.09 13.82 26.82
N LYS A 629 -3.85 13.96 27.90
CA LYS A 629 -5.01 13.10 28.17
C LYS A 629 -6.10 13.24 27.10
N ILE A 630 -6.35 14.45 26.60
CA ILE A 630 -7.37 14.72 25.57
C ILE A 630 -6.98 14.01 24.27
N ILE A 631 -5.70 14.09 23.91
CA ILE A 631 -5.13 13.43 22.72
C ILE A 631 -5.17 11.92 22.86
N ALA A 632 -4.80 11.39 24.03
CA ALA A 632 -4.85 9.96 24.31
C ALA A 632 -6.28 9.42 24.27
N ASP A 633 -7.24 10.14 24.89
CA ASP A 633 -8.67 9.79 24.87
C ASP A 633 -9.24 9.80 23.42
N LYS A 634 -8.84 10.76 22.59
CA LYS A 634 -9.24 10.80 21.16
C LYS A 634 -8.72 9.58 20.39
N ALA A 635 -7.48 9.15 20.60
CA ALA A 635 -6.94 7.96 19.96
C ALA A 635 -7.63 6.67 20.44
N VAL A 636 -7.96 6.59 21.73
CA VAL A 636 -8.73 5.46 22.30
C VAL A 636 -10.16 5.44 21.78
N ASP A 637 -10.81 6.60 21.62
CA ASP A 637 -12.15 6.67 21.02
C ASP A 637 -12.16 6.18 19.57
N ILE A 638 -11.14 6.55 18.78
CA ILE A 638 -10.96 6.01 17.42
C ILE A 638 -10.86 4.49 17.46
N PHE A 639 -10.01 3.92 18.32
CA PHE A 639 -9.83 2.48 18.46
C PHE A 639 -11.12 1.79 18.88
N ASN A 640 -11.80 2.28 19.92
CA ASN A 640 -13.04 1.71 20.42
C ASN A 640 -14.20 1.81 19.42
N THR A 641 -14.24 2.90 18.64
CA THR A 641 -15.23 3.08 17.58
C THR A 641 -15.01 2.04 16.47
N MET A 642 -13.77 1.76 16.11
CA MET A 642 -13.44 0.73 15.14
C MET A 642 -13.82 -0.67 15.60
N LEU A 643 -13.67 -0.99 16.88
CA LEU A 643 -14.13 -2.27 17.44
C LEU A 643 -15.65 -2.46 17.32
N LYS A 644 -16.41 -1.37 17.23
CA LYS A 644 -17.89 -1.42 17.07
C LYS A 644 -18.33 -1.61 15.61
N ASP A 645 -17.42 -1.48 14.62
CA ASP A 645 -17.82 -1.70 13.23
C ASP A 645 -18.47 -3.06 13.05
N ASN A 646 -19.69 -3.07 12.49
CA ASN A 646 -20.49 -4.27 12.21
C ASN A 646 -21.03 -4.30 10.78
N VAL A 647 -20.41 -3.50 9.90
CA VAL A 647 -20.73 -3.42 8.47
C VAL A 647 -19.56 -3.92 7.62
N LYS A 648 -18.34 -3.44 7.89
CA LYS A 648 -17.12 -3.79 7.15
C LYS A 648 -16.16 -4.68 7.93
N ALA A 649 -16.28 -4.74 9.26
CA ALA A 649 -15.43 -5.58 10.07
C ALA A 649 -15.68 -7.08 9.85
N ARG A 650 -14.59 -7.84 9.90
CA ARG A 650 -14.59 -9.30 9.91
C ARG A 650 -13.88 -9.79 11.18
N VAL A 651 -14.47 -10.73 11.87
CA VAL A 651 -13.92 -11.35 13.08
C VAL A 651 -13.20 -12.63 12.71
N GLN A 652 -12.00 -12.83 13.24
CA GLN A 652 -11.28 -14.09 13.11
C GLN A 652 -11.83 -15.10 14.10
N GLY A 653 -12.20 -16.30 13.62
CA GLY A 653 -12.57 -17.43 14.46
C GLY A 653 -11.36 -18.24 14.92
N SER A 654 -11.57 -19.17 15.87
CA SER A 654 -10.55 -20.11 16.36
C SER A 654 -10.03 -21.09 15.28
N ASP A 655 -10.68 -21.16 14.14
CA ASP A 655 -10.23 -21.86 12.93
C ASP A 655 -9.34 -20.97 12.02
N GLY A 656 -9.05 -19.74 12.44
CA GLY A 656 -8.29 -18.76 11.66
C GLY A 656 -9.01 -18.21 10.43
N ILE A 657 -10.33 -18.45 10.28
CA ILE A 657 -11.15 -17.94 9.19
C ILE A 657 -11.82 -16.63 9.62
N TYR A 658 -11.84 -15.67 8.71
CA TYR A 658 -12.48 -14.37 8.93
C TYR A 658 -13.93 -14.39 8.45
N ARG A 659 -14.87 -13.97 9.31
CA ARG A 659 -16.30 -13.91 9.02
C ARG A 659 -16.82 -12.49 9.26
N HIS A 660 -17.77 -12.03 8.44
CA HIS A 660 -18.41 -10.73 8.62
C HIS A 660 -19.00 -10.58 10.02
N LYS A 661 -18.63 -9.50 10.70
CA LYS A 661 -19.29 -9.06 11.92
C LYS A 661 -20.59 -8.37 11.53
N ARG A 662 -21.72 -9.02 11.79
CA ARG A 662 -23.04 -8.48 11.48
C ARG A 662 -23.68 -7.86 12.70
N ALA A 663 -24.41 -6.75 12.47
CA ALA A 663 -25.22 -6.13 13.52
C ALA A 663 -26.24 -7.15 14.05
N MET A 664 -26.36 -7.26 15.38
CA MET A 664 -27.40 -8.06 16.02
C MET A 664 -28.77 -7.35 15.89
N PRO A 665 -29.90 -8.06 15.99
CA PRO A 665 -31.20 -7.44 16.02
C PRO A 665 -31.28 -6.38 17.12
N GLY A 666 -31.58 -5.11 16.74
CA GLY A 666 -31.63 -3.97 17.66
C GLY A 666 -30.30 -3.24 17.87
N GLU A 667 -29.18 -3.75 17.31
CA GLU A 667 -27.90 -3.05 17.33
C GLU A 667 -27.82 -2.03 16.18
N GLU A 668 -27.29 -0.85 16.44
CA GLU A 668 -27.07 0.19 15.44
C GLU A 668 -26.02 -0.26 14.42
N ARG A 669 -26.30 -0.08 13.13
CA ARG A 669 -25.32 -0.33 12.06
C ARG A 669 -24.23 0.73 12.08
N THR A 670 -23.01 0.32 12.37
CA THR A 670 -21.84 1.18 12.46
C THR A 670 -20.85 0.84 11.36
N GLU A 671 -20.69 1.74 10.39
CA GLU A 671 -19.64 1.74 9.38
C GLU A 671 -18.63 2.86 9.72
N VAL A 672 -17.44 2.47 10.18
CA VAL A 672 -16.50 3.44 10.79
C VAL A 672 -16.01 4.51 9.81
N HIS A 673 -15.76 4.17 8.56
CA HIS A 673 -15.28 5.16 7.59
C HIS A 673 -16.31 6.27 7.35
N LYS A 674 -17.59 5.90 7.29
CA LYS A 674 -18.70 6.86 7.17
C LYS A 674 -18.84 7.68 8.44
N LEU A 675 -18.87 7.03 9.60
CA LEU A 675 -19.03 7.68 10.90
C LEU A 675 -17.92 8.70 11.17
N PHE A 676 -16.66 8.38 10.85
CA PHE A 676 -15.54 9.31 11.05
C PHE A 676 -15.62 10.52 10.11
N TYR A 677 -16.17 10.36 8.90
CA TYR A 677 -16.46 11.50 8.04
C TYR A 677 -17.53 12.40 8.63
N GLU A 678 -18.64 11.84 9.05
CA GLU A 678 -19.75 12.58 9.66
C GLU A 678 -19.27 13.38 10.87
N ARG A 679 -18.46 12.74 11.74
CA ARG A 679 -17.80 13.41 12.86
C ARG A 679 -16.88 14.55 12.42
N ALA A 680 -16.07 14.35 11.38
CA ALA A 680 -15.18 15.40 10.88
C ALA A 680 -15.93 16.61 10.34
N TYR A 681 -17.08 16.39 9.66
CA TYR A 681 -17.95 17.50 9.21
C TYR A 681 -18.55 18.26 10.40
N GLN A 682 -19.05 17.54 11.43
CA GLN A 682 -19.57 18.14 12.64
C GLN A 682 -18.50 18.95 13.40
N GLU A 683 -17.29 18.38 13.56
CA GLU A 683 -16.15 19.08 14.18
C GLU A 683 -15.78 20.35 13.37
N ALA A 684 -15.84 20.31 12.05
CA ALA A 684 -15.53 21.47 11.21
C ALA A 684 -16.57 22.60 11.35
N GLU A 685 -17.86 22.26 11.47
CA GLU A 685 -18.90 23.24 11.77
C GLU A 685 -18.72 23.88 13.15
N GLN A 686 -18.33 23.09 14.15
CA GLN A 686 -18.01 23.60 15.48
C GLN A 686 -16.79 24.51 15.44
N ALA A 687 -15.74 24.12 14.70
CA ALA A 687 -14.54 24.93 14.52
C ALA A 687 -14.85 26.30 13.87
N GLN A 688 -15.74 26.36 12.89
CA GLN A 688 -16.18 27.62 12.25
C GLN A 688 -16.90 28.55 13.24
N LYS A 689 -17.66 27.97 14.20
CA LYS A 689 -18.33 28.75 15.26
C LYS A 689 -17.34 29.23 16.32
N LEU A 690 -16.33 28.40 16.63
CA LEU A 690 -15.32 28.66 17.66
C LEU A 690 -14.30 29.71 17.20
N TYR A 691 -13.78 29.56 15.98
CA TYR A 691 -12.74 30.41 15.41
C TYR A 691 -13.33 31.44 14.49
N LYS A 692 -13.29 32.71 14.91
CA LYS A 692 -13.73 33.85 14.08
C LYS A 692 -12.54 34.53 13.46
N GLU A 693 -12.66 34.93 12.19
CA GLU A 693 -11.65 35.77 11.54
C GLU A 693 -11.40 37.03 12.38
N PRO A 694 -10.15 37.35 12.74
CA PRO A 694 -9.85 38.56 13.48
C PRO A 694 -10.33 39.74 12.65
N ARG A 695 -11.11 40.66 13.25
CA ARG A 695 -11.58 41.86 12.55
C ARG A 695 -10.36 42.60 12.03
N LYS A 696 -10.18 42.66 10.72
CA LYS A 696 -9.12 43.45 10.10
C LYS A 696 -9.23 44.89 10.65
N SER A 697 -8.14 45.39 11.19
CA SER A 697 -8.11 46.75 11.70
C SER A 697 -8.52 47.72 10.59
N LEU A 698 -9.11 48.87 10.92
CA LEU A 698 -9.53 49.88 9.95
C LEU A 698 -8.39 50.24 8.99
N PHE A 699 -7.16 50.28 9.50
CA PHE A 699 -5.95 50.55 8.73
C PHE A 699 -5.64 49.45 7.70
N ALA A 700 -5.84 48.17 8.04
CA ALA A 700 -5.62 47.04 7.12
C ALA A 700 -6.69 47.02 6.00
N ARG A 701 -7.93 47.44 6.30
CA ARG A 701 -9.01 47.60 5.30
C ARG A 701 -8.73 48.73 4.32
N ILE A 702 -8.19 49.88 4.81
CA ILE A 702 -7.80 51.03 3.97
C ILE A 702 -6.61 50.66 3.09
N ARG A 703 -5.60 49.94 3.61
CA ARG A 703 -4.43 49.50 2.84
C ARG A 703 -4.79 48.53 1.72
N ALA A 704 -5.67 47.55 2.00
CA ALA A 704 -6.18 46.63 0.99
C ALA A 704 -7.00 47.31 -0.11
N ARG A 705 -7.77 48.38 0.22
CA ARG A 705 -8.49 49.19 -0.77
C ARG A 705 -7.57 50.07 -1.61
N LEU A 706 -6.43 50.48 -1.09
CA LEU A 706 -5.43 51.26 -1.80
C LEU A 706 -4.56 50.41 -2.74
N GLN A 707 -4.42 49.11 -2.46
CA GLN A 707 -3.69 48.18 -3.31
C GLN A 707 -4.57 47.51 -4.40
N SER A 708 -5.89 47.64 -4.33
CA SER A 708 -6.85 47.15 -5.34
C SER A 708 -7.30 48.24 -6.35
N LYS A 709 -6.73 49.41 -6.30
CA LYS A 709 -6.77 50.46 -7.32
C LYS A 709 -5.40 50.61 -7.99
#